data_04c68c0a9f4344bcdf68a6e95ffe9357
#
_entry.id   04c68c0a9f4344bcdf68a6e95ffe9357
#
_cell.length_a   1.000
_cell.length_b   1.000
_cell.length_c   1.000
_cell.angle_alpha   90.00
_cell.angle_beta   90.00
_cell.angle_gamma   90.00
#
_symmetry.space_group_name_H-M   'P 1'
#
loop_
_entity.id
_entity.type
_entity.pdbx_description
1 polymer ?
#
loop_
_entity_poly.entity_id
_entity_poly.type
_entity_poly.pdbx_seq_one_letter_code
_entity_poly.pdbx_strand_id
1 'polypeptide(L)'
;MTSPESNHNQWNYYEEMLRWLDVHLMRLLAVRAQQGDDYPLDQMRGVIVTEEEVVQLLEAAPPATQLWEAFTERVAACEERLDALHMQEAGSVPILAVAEAFLLNRFELGCLFLCLAVELDRKYEKLFGYLLDDITCKSPTPELAMQLFCQKAAERIEAWTAFTQKSKLGRLLLFTEADMGGSGSWLSRPLKLDERMLHFLTTRDGGDASLPPWLSWSLPDQELEPFVGESAIHLQERFETLWETAGADSERLLLHLHGPTGVGKRHRVKHLFHRVRRPVLFVDAERLIREEAFARRLQQVLREVQLRRGVLCLHQFEVFLTEEVQTAVRKQLVMDELESFSGPTAIVAKSQWKPKNALGKRIWLEMEVPSPDETERRRLWETGSAGMSFSQEIDIGVFAGKFKLNAGQINQALHRANEMAMQTKERIITKIHLHDACFLQMRHALEKHASRLRPKYRWEDLILPEEQLTLLRNACNQVTYRNVVLGEWGFGRKLSYGKGVSMLFAGPPGTGKTMSAEVVANELGLELFKIDLSQVISKYIGETEKNLHHIFSEARIGNAILFFDEADALFGKRSEVKDSHDKYANVETAYLLQKMEEYEGVSILATNLLQNFDEAFMRRINYVVKFPFPEPFYREEIWRSMFPADTPRAADIDFEFLASKLHIAGGGIKNVVLAASFLAASEGTPVSMSHLIAAAKQELKKTGKLLLKEDLGEYAIR
;
A
#
# COMPACT_ATOMS: atom_id res chain seq x y z
N MET A 1 -2.40 -9.13 -31.60
CA MET A 1 -1.89 -9.57 -32.92
C MET A 1 -2.49 -8.62 -33.95
N THR A 2 -1.66 -7.79 -34.58
CA THR A 2 -2.07 -6.89 -35.65
C THR A 2 -2.49 -7.72 -36.88
N SER A 3 -3.63 -7.38 -37.51
CA SER A 3 -4.06 -8.07 -38.72
C SER A 3 -3.05 -7.81 -39.84
N PRO A 4 -2.88 -8.74 -40.80
CA PRO A 4 -1.99 -8.52 -41.95
C PRO A 4 -2.29 -7.23 -42.73
N GLU A 5 -3.55 -6.83 -42.80
CA GLU A 5 -4.00 -5.57 -43.40
C GLU A 5 -3.47 -4.32 -42.68
N SER A 6 -3.40 -4.36 -41.35
CA SER A 6 -2.88 -3.23 -40.56
C SER A 6 -1.38 -2.97 -40.82
N ASN A 7 -0.58 -4.04 -41.04
CA ASN A 7 0.84 -3.91 -41.34
C ASN A 7 1.06 -3.37 -42.76
N HIS A 8 0.19 -3.72 -43.72
CA HIS A 8 0.26 -3.22 -45.08
C HIS A 8 -0.02 -1.72 -45.15
N ASN A 9 -1.06 -1.27 -44.45
CA ASN A 9 -1.45 0.14 -44.39
C ASN A 9 -0.36 1.00 -43.71
N GLN A 10 0.21 0.51 -42.62
CA GLN A 10 1.33 1.17 -41.95
C GLN A 10 2.53 1.37 -42.88
N TRP A 11 2.88 0.33 -43.65
CA TRP A 11 4.02 0.41 -44.56
C TRP A 11 3.77 1.35 -45.72
N ASN A 12 2.57 1.36 -46.28
CA ASN A 12 2.16 2.29 -47.36
C ASN A 12 2.29 3.76 -46.91
N TYR A 13 1.88 4.06 -45.70
CA TYR A 13 2.03 5.41 -45.14
C TYR A 13 3.49 5.79 -44.95
N TYR A 14 4.30 4.89 -44.41
CA TYR A 14 5.74 5.14 -44.22
C TYR A 14 6.47 5.28 -45.57
N GLU A 15 6.11 4.53 -46.56
CA GLU A 15 6.68 4.66 -47.91
C GLU A 15 6.40 6.03 -48.52
N GLU A 16 5.19 6.58 -48.38
CA GLU A 16 4.86 7.93 -48.82
C GLU A 16 5.56 8.99 -48.00
N MET A 17 5.71 8.81 -46.69
CA MET A 17 6.53 9.69 -45.84
C MET A 17 8.02 9.69 -46.24
N LEU A 18 8.56 8.52 -46.60
CA LEU A 18 9.94 8.44 -47.14
C LEU A 18 10.08 9.18 -48.47
N ARG A 19 9.07 9.08 -49.38
CA ARG A 19 9.05 9.87 -50.61
C ARG A 19 8.99 11.37 -50.36
N TRP A 20 8.16 11.79 -49.41
CA TRP A 20 8.07 13.18 -48.98
C TRP A 20 9.42 13.69 -48.44
N LEU A 21 10.10 12.88 -47.61
CA LEU A 21 11.42 13.20 -47.06
C LEU A 21 12.48 13.28 -48.18
N ASP A 22 12.46 12.33 -49.12
CA ASP A 22 13.39 12.32 -50.25
C ASP A 22 13.24 13.59 -51.13
N VAL A 23 12.01 14.11 -51.33
CA VAL A 23 11.80 15.38 -52.05
C VAL A 23 12.40 16.56 -51.31
N HIS A 24 12.26 16.62 -49.96
CA HIS A 24 12.91 17.65 -49.15
C HIS A 24 14.45 17.58 -49.17
N LEU A 25 15.00 16.37 -49.13
CA LEU A 25 16.45 16.14 -49.25
C LEU A 25 16.99 16.52 -50.64
N MET A 26 16.29 16.17 -51.74
CA MET A 26 16.64 16.58 -53.08
C MET A 26 16.62 18.11 -53.25
N ARG A 27 15.64 18.77 -52.64
CA ARG A 27 15.59 20.23 -52.64
C ARG A 27 16.80 20.83 -51.94
N LEU A 28 17.18 20.32 -50.75
CA LEU A 28 18.35 20.79 -50.03
C LEU A 28 19.66 20.61 -50.83
N LEU A 29 19.81 19.46 -51.45
CA LEU A 29 20.95 19.16 -52.35
C LEU A 29 21.00 20.07 -53.57
N ALA A 30 19.85 20.35 -54.22
CA ALA A 30 19.77 21.27 -55.35
C ALA A 30 20.14 22.71 -54.98
N VAL A 31 19.77 23.17 -53.79
CA VAL A 31 20.17 24.51 -53.23
C VAL A 31 21.68 24.56 -53.03
N ARG A 32 22.28 23.54 -52.47
CA ARG A 32 23.74 23.48 -52.28
C ARG A 32 24.51 23.45 -53.58
N ALA A 33 24.07 22.66 -54.59
CA ALA A 33 24.69 22.61 -55.89
C ALA A 33 24.69 23.93 -56.63
N GLN A 34 23.68 24.83 -56.40
CA GLN A 34 23.65 26.14 -57.00
C GLN A 34 24.58 27.16 -56.30
N GLN A 35 24.91 26.93 -55.03
CA GLN A 35 25.82 27.80 -54.28
C GLN A 35 27.30 27.62 -54.68
N GLY A 36 27.60 26.77 -55.63
CA GLY A 36 28.94 26.70 -56.25
C GLY A 36 29.88 25.69 -55.57
N ASP A 37 29.36 24.66 -55.01
CA ASP A 37 30.11 23.56 -54.34
C ASP A 37 30.90 22.66 -55.33
N ASP A 38 31.50 23.25 -56.39
CA ASP A 38 32.46 22.58 -57.28
C ASP A 38 33.88 22.64 -56.67
N TYR A 39 34.10 21.88 -55.60
CA TYR A 39 35.42 21.77 -54.96
C TYR A 39 36.26 20.66 -55.57
N PRO A 40 37.54 20.94 -55.94
CA PRO A 40 38.49 19.89 -56.41
C PRO A 40 38.89 18.89 -55.30
N LEU A 41 38.52 19.12 -54.06
CA LEU A 41 38.90 18.34 -52.86
C LEU A 41 37.73 17.68 -52.17
N ASP A 42 36.75 17.20 -52.92
CA ASP A 42 35.55 16.46 -52.39
C ASP A 42 35.88 15.28 -51.44
N GLN A 43 37.11 14.78 -51.45
CA GLN A 43 37.58 13.68 -50.60
C GLN A 43 37.98 14.12 -49.17
N MET A 44 38.10 15.43 -48.88
CA MET A 44 38.49 15.96 -47.57
C MET A 44 37.42 16.84 -46.91
N ARG A 45 36.22 16.83 -47.44
CA ARG A 45 35.10 17.62 -46.91
C ARG A 45 34.77 17.22 -45.46
N GLY A 46 34.58 18.20 -44.58
CA GLY A 46 34.31 17.98 -43.16
C GLY A 46 35.54 17.67 -42.29
N VAL A 47 36.75 17.61 -42.89
CA VAL A 47 38.03 17.41 -42.17
C VAL A 47 38.87 18.66 -42.12
N ILE A 48 38.81 19.50 -43.16
CA ILE A 48 39.57 20.78 -43.28
C ILE A 48 38.61 21.87 -43.71
N VAL A 49 38.59 23.00 -43.01
CA VAL A 49 37.87 24.23 -43.40
C VAL A 49 38.87 25.14 -44.05
N THR A 50 38.66 25.49 -45.34
CA THR A 50 39.55 26.39 -46.10
C THR A 50 39.10 27.83 -45.96
N GLU A 51 40.03 28.83 -46.22
CA GLU A 51 39.67 30.26 -46.22
C GLU A 51 38.59 30.59 -47.24
N GLU A 52 38.62 29.90 -48.41
CA GLU A 52 37.60 30.04 -49.46
C GLU A 52 36.23 29.60 -48.99
N GLU A 53 36.16 28.50 -48.24
CA GLU A 53 34.92 28.01 -47.63
C GLU A 53 34.38 29.00 -46.56
N VAL A 54 35.26 29.58 -45.75
CA VAL A 54 34.88 30.63 -44.78
C VAL A 54 34.30 31.83 -45.48
N VAL A 55 34.90 32.31 -46.57
CA VAL A 55 34.40 33.44 -47.33
C VAL A 55 33.04 33.13 -47.96
N GLN A 56 32.86 31.92 -48.54
CA GLN A 56 31.57 31.53 -49.09
C GLN A 56 30.48 31.38 -48.03
N LEU A 57 30.78 30.85 -46.86
CA LEU A 57 29.84 30.80 -45.75
C LEU A 57 29.41 32.20 -45.25
N LEU A 58 30.32 33.18 -45.34
CA LEU A 58 30.02 34.56 -44.95
C LEU A 58 29.25 35.31 -46.05
N GLU A 59 29.49 34.97 -47.31
CA GLU A 59 28.86 35.60 -48.50
C GLU A 59 27.62 34.85 -48.98
N ALA A 60 27.31 33.67 -48.38
CA ALA A 60 26.18 32.83 -48.77
C ALA A 60 24.85 33.62 -48.73
N ALA A 61 24.36 33.95 -49.91
CA ALA A 61 23.05 34.56 -50.10
C ALA A 61 21.95 33.57 -49.60
N PRO A 62 20.84 34.06 -49.09
CA PRO A 62 19.72 33.19 -48.78
C PRO A 62 19.32 32.37 -50.04
N PRO A 63 18.97 31.09 -49.90
CA PRO A 63 18.67 30.23 -51.04
C PRO A 63 17.64 30.86 -51.96
N ALA A 64 17.91 30.84 -53.27
CA ALA A 64 17.08 31.49 -54.26
C ALA A 64 15.63 31.04 -54.19
N THR A 65 14.72 31.97 -54.01
CA THR A 65 13.27 31.75 -53.87
C THR A 65 12.70 30.86 -55.00
N GLN A 66 13.27 30.97 -56.20
CA GLN A 66 12.87 30.17 -57.37
C GLN A 66 13.07 28.65 -57.23
N LEU A 67 14.09 28.22 -56.51
CA LEU A 67 14.30 26.78 -56.28
C LEU A 67 13.30 26.20 -55.28
N TRP A 68 12.95 26.95 -54.28
CA TRP A 68 11.88 26.57 -53.37
C TRP A 68 10.54 26.43 -54.10
N GLU A 69 10.23 27.34 -55.03
CA GLU A 69 9.03 27.30 -55.86
C GLU A 69 8.98 26.04 -56.75
N ALA A 70 10.10 25.65 -57.40
CA ALA A 70 10.19 24.48 -58.24
C ALA A 70 9.92 23.13 -57.53
N PHE A 71 10.21 23.06 -56.21
CA PHE A 71 9.92 21.84 -55.42
C PHE A 71 8.58 21.93 -54.67
N THR A 72 7.95 23.15 -54.60
CA THR A 72 6.71 23.36 -53.86
C THR A 72 5.58 22.50 -54.38
N GLU A 73 5.42 22.37 -55.71
CA GLU A 73 4.37 21.50 -56.33
C GLU A 73 4.61 20.02 -55.99
N ARG A 74 5.87 19.57 -55.97
CA ARG A 74 6.19 18.18 -55.65
C ARG A 74 5.97 17.86 -54.19
N VAL A 75 6.32 18.78 -53.29
CA VAL A 75 6.04 18.66 -51.86
C VAL A 75 4.55 18.64 -51.63
N ALA A 76 3.78 19.60 -52.23
CA ALA A 76 2.33 19.68 -52.11
C ALA A 76 1.64 18.39 -52.57
N ALA A 77 2.07 17.83 -53.71
CA ALA A 77 1.53 16.55 -54.19
C ALA A 77 1.79 15.36 -53.26
N CYS A 78 2.94 15.32 -52.57
CA CYS A 78 3.17 14.32 -51.54
C CYS A 78 2.32 14.56 -50.30
N GLU A 79 2.17 15.82 -49.89
CA GLU A 79 1.31 16.23 -48.74
C GLU A 79 -0.17 15.91 -48.96
N GLU A 80 -0.70 16.16 -50.18
CA GLU A 80 -2.08 15.76 -50.55
C GLU A 80 -2.30 14.26 -50.44
N ARG A 81 -1.32 13.45 -50.86
CA ARG A 81 -1.39 11.99 -50.73
C ARG A 81 -1.31 11.54 -49.30
N LEU A 82 -0.45 12.14 -48.49
CA LEU A 82 -0.34 11.87 -47.06
C LEU A 82 -1.65 12.24 -46.34
N ASP A 83 -2.25 13.40 -46.66
CA ASP A 83 -3.51 13.84 -46.06
C ASP A 83 -4.67 12.88 -46.49
N ALA A 84 -4.68 12.39 -47.74
CA ALA A 84 -5.65 11.39 -48.19
C ALA A 84 -5.50 10.04 -47.43
N LEU A 85 -4.28 9.57 -47.24
CA LEU A 85 -4.00 8.37 -46.44
C LEU A 85 -4.31 8.57 -44.95
N HIS A 86 -4.07 9.76 -44.41
CA HIS A 86 -4.42 10.09 -43.06
C HIS A 86 -5.94 9.99 -42.80
N MET A 87 -6.74 10.51 -43.73
CA MET A 87 -8.21 10.42 -43.67
C MET A 87 -8.73 8.98 -43.73
N GLN A 88 -8.06 8.11 -44.47
CA GLN A 88 -8.46 6.70 -44.62
C GLN A 88 -8.00 5.83 -43.47
N GLU A 89 -6.88 6.12 -42.86
CA GLU A 89 -6.15 5.20 -41.99
C GLU A 89 -5.78 5.78 -40.60
N ALA A 90 -6.38 6.90 -40.19
CA ALA A 90 -6.05 7.64 -38.96
C ALA A 90 -5.99 6.78 -37.67
N GLY A 91 -6.69 5.64 -37.64
CA GLY A 91 -6.66 4.72 -36.49
C GLY A 91 -5.64 3.58 -36.61
N SER A 92 -5.01 3.34 -37.79
CA SER A 92 -4.21 2.14 -38.05
C SER A 92 -2.69 2.38 -38.03
N VAL A 93 -2.22 3.59 -38.28
CA VAL A 93 -0.80 3.95 -38.40
C VAL A 93 -0.26 4.52 -37.09
N PRO A 94 0.78 3.88 -36.47
CA PRO A 94 1.31 4.29 -35.16
C PRO A 94 1.78 5.74 -35.08
N ILE A 95 2.47 6.25 -36.11
CA ILE A 95 2.98 7.63 -36.10
C ILE A 95 1.85 8.66 -36.10
N LEU A 96 0.72 8.37 -36.75
CA LEU A 96 -0.47 9.22 -36.72
C LEU A 96 -1.10 9.21 -35.33
N ALA A 97 -1.16 8.04 -34.68
CA ALA A 97 -1.64 7.95 -33.31
C ALA A 97 -0.77 8.79 -32.35
N VAL A 98 0.56 8.81 -32.54
CA VAL A 98 1.47 9.70 -31.81
C VAL A 98 1.18 11.16 -32.11
N ALA A 99 1.02 11.51 -33.40
CA ALA A 99 0.77 12.89 -33.81
C ALA A 99 -0.53 13.44 -33.20
N GLU A 100 -1.57 12.65 -33.17
CA GLU A 100 -2.86 13.01 -32.51
C GLU A 100 -2.73 13.07 -30.99
N ALA A 101 -2.11 12.07 -30.35
CA ALA A 101 -1.97 12.00 -28.89
C ALA A 101 -1.16 13.19 -28.33
N PHE A 102 -0.15 13.64 -29.05
CA PHE A 102 0.71 14.75 -28.65
C PHE A 102 0.38 16.08 -29.34
N LEU A 103 -0.65 16.10 -30.20
CA LEU A 103 -1.05 17.27 -30.98
C LEU A 103 0.18 17.88 -31.73
N LEU A 104 0.93 17.02 -32.43
CA LEU A 104 2.12 17.43 -33.16
C LEU A 104 1.73 18.29 -34.35
N ASN A 105 2.44 19.38 -34.56
CA ASN A 105 2.35 20.14 -35.80
C ASN A 105 3.17 19.45 -36.92
N ARG A 106 3.08 19.96 -38.14
CA ARG A 106 3.73 19.38 -39.32
C ARG A 106 5.26 19.32 -39.19
N PHE A 107 5.87 20.36 -38.61
CA PHE A 107 7.30 20.39 -38.33
C PHE A 107 7.70 19.32 -37.29
N GLU A 108 6.97 19.23 -36.19
CA GLU A 108 7.24 18.26 -35.13
C GLU A 108 7.08 16.82 -35.63
N LEU A 109 6.05 16.55 -36.46
CA LEU A 109 5.86 15.26 -37.11
C LEU A 109 7.01 14.92 -38.08
N GLY A 110 7.44 15.90 -38.86
CA GLY A 110 8.60 15.77 -39.73
C GLY A 110 9.89 15.42 -38.98
N CYS A 111 10.14 16.06 -37.85
CA CYS A 111 11.28 15.77 -36.96
C CYS A 111 11.22 14.34 -36.39
N LEU A 112 10.03 13.91 -35.96
CA LEU A 112 9.84 12.54 -35.45
C LEU A 112 10.10 11.52 -36.54
N PHE A 113 9.56 11.77 -37.76
CA PHE A 113 9.77 10.89 -38.91
C PHE A 113 11.21 10.88 -39.37
N LEU A 114 11.90 12.02 -39.37
CA LEU A 114 13.32 12.15 -39.70
C LEU A 114 14.18 11.22 -38.83
N CYS A 115 13.89 11.11 -37.57
CA CYS A 115 14.55 10.18 -36.66
C CYS A 115 14.17 8.71 -36.96
N LEU A 116 12.92 8.44 -37.35
CA LEU A 116 12.44 7.10 -37.69
C LEU A 116 13.03 6.63 -39.03
N ALA A 117 13.22 7.52 -40.01
CA ALA A 117 13.72 7.18 -41.35
C ALA A 117 15.07 6.47 -41.34
N VAL A 118 15.96 6.83 -40.41
CA VAL A 118 17.29 6.18 -40.24
C VAL A 118 17.12 4.71 -39.84
N GLU A 119 16.11 4.42 -39.03
CA GLU A 119 15.84 3.06 -38.55
C GLU A 119 15.09 2.21 -39.59
N LEU A 120 14.37 2.86 -40.54
CA LEU A 120 13.66 2.20 -41.62
C LEU A 120 14.59 1.89 -42.81
N ASP A 121 15.53 2.81 -43.17
CA ASP A 121 16.43 2.67 -44.28
C ASP A 121 17.80 3.30 -44.01
N ARG A 122 18.84 2.47 -44.04
CA ARG A 122 20.23 2.88 -43.77
C ARG A 122 20.79 3.88 -44.79
N LYS A 123 20.12 4.13 -45.95
CA LYS A 123 20.53 5.18 -46.89
C LYS A 123 20.60 6.54 -46.20
N TYR A 124 19.72 6.80 -45.25
CA TYR A 124 19.66 8.09 -44.55
C TYR A 124 20.85 8.33 -43.61
N GLU A 125 21.49 7.30 -43.07
CA GLU A 125 22.76 7.46 -42.33
C GLU A 125 23.83 8.13 -43.23
N LYS A 126 23.93 7.69 -44.48
CA LYS A 126 24.93 8.25 -45.41
C LYS A 126 24.55 9.64 -45.89
N LEU A 127 23.26 9.87 -46.17
CA LEU A 127 22.75 11.16 -46.59
C LEU A 127 22.92 12.24 -45.49
N PHE A 128 22.66 11.89 -44.25
CA PHE A 128 22.81 12.83 -43.15
C PHE A 128 24.28 13.15 -42.86
N GLY A 129 25.18 12.14 -42.89
CA GLY A 129 26.61 12.37 -42.79
C GLY A 129 27.15 13.30 -43.87
N TYR A 130 26.69 13.18 -45.11
CA TYR A 130 27.04 14.06 -46.21
C TYR A 130 26.47 15.49 -46.00
N LEU A 131 25.20 15.61 -45.62
CA LEU A 131 24.54 16.92 -45.42
C LEU A 131 25.05 17.70 -44.21
N LEU A 132 25.56 17.01 -43.20
CA LEU A 132 26.10 17.60 -41.98
C LEU A 132 27.62 17.82 -42.06
N ASP A 133 28.24 17.49 -43.19
CA ASP A 133 29.70 17.53 -43.38
C ASP A 133 30.47 16.76 -42.27
N ASP A 134 29.85 15.73 -41.72
CA ASP A 134 30.41 14.89 -40.64
C ASP A 134 30.06 13.41 -40.89
N ILE A 135 31.02 12.66 -41.39
CA ILE A 135 30.90 11.22 -41.71
C ILE A 135 30.57 10.41 -40.45
N THR A 136 30.88 10.91 -39.27
CA THR A 136 30.62 10.25 -38.00
C THR A 136 29.17 10.47 -37.50
N CYS A 137 28.51 11.52 -37.98
CA CYS A 137 27.16 11.88 -37.63
C CYS A 137 26.13 11.10 -38.44
N LYS A 138 25.59 10.03 -37.86
CA LYS A 138 24.62 9.14 -38.52
C LYS A 138 23.16 9.46 -38.15
N SER A 139 22.95 10.38 -37.26
CA SER A 139 21.63 10.77 -36.77
C SER A 139 21.26 12.18 -37.21
N PRO A 140 20.00 12.50 -37.47
CA PRO A 140 19.58 13.86 -37.77
C PRO A 140 19.86 14.82 -36.60
N THR A 141 19.99 16.11 -36.93
CA THR A 141 20.22 17.18 -35.95
C THR A 141 19.11 18.22 -36.05
N PRO A 142 18.92 19.08 -35.02
CA PRO A 142 18.00 20.22 -35.07
C PRO A 142 18.26 21.12 -36.27
N GLU A 143 19.55 21.35 -36.62
CA GLU A 143 19.92 22.12 -37.78
C GLU A 143 19.42 21.53 -39.08
N LEU A 144 19.66 20.22 -39.33
CA LEU A 144 19.17 19.53 -40.48
C LEU A 144 17.64 19.57 -40.60
N ALA A 145 16.94 19.36 -39.48
CA ALA A 145 15.47 19.44 -39.44
C ALA A 145 14.96 20.82 -39.83
N MET A 146 15.60 21.90 -39.31
CA MET A 146 15.24 23.27 -39.67
C MET A 146 15.60 23.62 -41.16
N GLN A 147 16.70 23.11 -41.67
CA GLN A 147 17.06 23.27 -43.10
C GLN A 147 16.06 22.56 -44.04
N LEU A 148 15.56 21.39 -43.64
CA LEU A 148 14.60 20.65 -44.44
C LEU A 148 13.18 21.26 -44.39
N PHE A 149 12.70 21.69 -43.21
CA PHE A 149 11.30 21.97 -43.02
C PHE A 149 10.95 23.45 -42.79
N CYS A 150 11.93 24.34 -42.52
CA CYS A 150 11.68 25.77 -42.33
C CYS A 150 12.14 26.57 -43.53
N GLN A 151 11.22 27.35 -44.14
CA GLN A 151 11.52 28.18 -45.31
C GLN A 151 11.94 29.58 -44.90
N LYS A 152 11.35 30.15 -43.84
CA LYS A 152 11.53 31.50 -43.37
C LYS A 152 12.30 31.55 -42.06
N ALA A 153 13.04 32.67 -41.83
CA ALA A 153 13.75 32.89 -40.58
C ALA A 153 12.81 32.89 -39.36
N ALA A 154 11.59 33.38 -39.50
CA ALA A 154 10.58 33.34 -38.43
C ALA A 154 10.19 31.91 -38.03
N GLU A 155 10.02 31.02 -39.01
CA GLU A 155 9.70 29.60 -38.77
C GLU A 155 10.85 28.91 -38.04
N ARG A 156 12.11 29.25 -38.32
CA ARG A 156 13.27 28.71 -37.60
C ARG A 156 13.28 29.11 -36.14
N ILE A 157 12.89 30.37 -35.83
CA ILE A 157 12.80 30.85 -34.43
C ILE A 157 11.72 30.05 -33.66
N GLU A 158 10.54 29.82 -34.27
CA GLU A 158 9.49 29.00 -33.68
C GLU A 158 9.94 27.52 -33.49
N ALA A 159 10.63 26.98 -34.48
CA ALA A 159 11.17 25.63 -34.47
C ALA A 159 12.13 25.37 -33.29
N TRP A 160 12.87 26.40 -32.82
CA TRP A 160 13.74 26.29 -31.67
C TRP A 160 13.01 25.84 -30.40
N THR A 161 11.77 26.30 -30.22
CA THR A 161 10.97 25.95 -29.03
C THR A 161 10.57 24.48 -29.01
N ALA A 162 10.48 23.86 -30.19
CA ALA A 162 10.12 22.43 -30.33
C ALA A 162 11.17 21.47 -29.79
N PHE A 163 12.43 21.90 -29.67
CA PHE A 163 13.51 21.03 -29.17
C PHE A 163 13.86 21.23 -27.70
N THR A 164 13.09 21.98 -26.93
CA THR A 164 13.30 22.10 -25.49
C THR A 164 12.88 20.82 -24.76
N GLN A 165 13.47 20.52 -23.61
CA GLN A 165 13.11 19.33 -22.80
C GLN A 165 11.62 19.24 -22.43
N LYS A 166 10.97 20.40 -22.24
CA LYS A 166 9.54 20.48 -21.89
C LYS A 166 8.61 20.47 -23.10
N SER A 167 9.17 20.51 -24.32
CA SER A 167 8.39 20.47 -25.55
C SER A 167 7.79 19.09 -25.81
N LYS A 168 6.89 19.01 -26.80
CA LYS A 168 6.30 17.74 -27.24
C LYS A 168 7.36 16.79 -27.79
N LEU A 169 8.29 17.29 -28.63
CA LEU A 169 9.41 16.50 -29.11
C LEU A 169 10.37 16.09 -27.99
N GLY A 170 10.61 16.96 -27.00
CA GLY A 170 11.42 16.63 -25.84
C GLY A 170 10.91 15.44 -25.03
N ARG A 171 9.61 15.16 -25.11
CA ARG A 171 8.98 13.97 -24.49
C ARG A 171 9.06 12.72 -25.34
N LEU A 172 9.23 12.85 -26.65
CA LEU A 172 9.26 11.75 -27.62
C LEU A 172 10.67 11.31 -27.99
N LEU A 173 11.63 12.26 -28.01
CA LEU A 173 13.00 12.02 -28.39
C LEU A 173 13.91 11.86 -27.17
N LEU A 174 15.01 11.15 -27.35
CA LEU A 174 16.08 11.05 -26.35
C LEU A 174 16.97 12.29 -26.46
N PHE A 175 16.92 13.13 -25.41
CA PHE A 175 17.96 14.10 -25.13
C PHE A 175 18.77 13.57 -23.94
N THR A 176 19.90 12.90 -24.19
CA THR A 176 20.70 12.34 -23.08
C THR A 176 21.51 13.46 -22.39
N GLU A 177 21.65 13.35 -21.06
CA GLU A 177 22.50 14.29 -20.30
C GLU A 177 23.97 14.22 -20.75
N ALA A 178 24.45 13.07 -21.24
CA ALA A 178 25.75 12.91 -21.84
C ALA A 178 25.90 13.76 -23.11
N ASP A 179 24.82 13.93 -23.88
CA ASP A 179 24.79 14.82 -25.04
C ASP A 179 24.66 16.31 -24.61
N MET A 180 24.30 16.58 -23.36
CA MET A 180 24.21 17.93 -22.78
C MET A 180 25.55 18.48 -22.30
N GLY A 181 26.55 17.64 -22.01
CA GLY A 181 27.89 18.01 -21.54
C GLY A 181 28.94 18.16 -22.64
N GLY A 182 28.62 17.88 -23.91
CA GLY A 182 29.51 18.02 -25.04
C GLY A 182 29.76 19.49 -25.40
N SER A 183 30.99 19.81 -25.82
CA SER A 183 31.42 21.18 -26.23
C SER A 183 30.83 21.67 -27.56
N GLY A 184 29.86 20.96 -28.15
CA GLY A 184 29.26 21.26 -29.45
C GLY A 184 28.06 22.21 -29.38
N SER A 185 27.74 22.83 -30.50
CA SER A 185 26.56 23.67 -30.68
C SER A 185 25.28 22.87 -30.38
N TRP A 186 24.26 23.53 -29.84
CA TRP A 186 22.95 22.96 -29.63
C TRP A 186 22.28 22.45 -30.93
N LEU A 187 22.58 23.13 -32.03
CA LEU A 187 22.10 22.79 -33.38
C LEU A 187 22.67 21.47 -33.91
N SER A 188 23.89 21.09 -33.49
CA SER A 188 24.59 19.88 -33.95
C SER A 188 24.31 18.64 -33.10
N ARG A 189 23.43 18.73 -32.11
CA ARG A 189 23.07 17.57 -31.24
C ARG A 189 22.31 16.52 -32.02
N PRO A 190 22.65 15.22 -31.85
CA PRO A 190 21.94 14.16 -32.54
C PRO A 190 20.54 13.99 -31.95
N LEU A 191 19.53 13.93 -32.80
CA LEU A 191 18.16 13.57 -32.47
C LEU A 191 17.99 12.05 -32.58
N LYS A 192 17.53 11.39 -31.52
CA LYS A 192 17.34 9.95 -31.50
C LYS A 192 15.99 9.58 -30.90
N LEU A 193 15.38 8.51 -31.42
CA LEU A 193 14.25 7.85 -30.79
C LEU A 193 14.76 6.99 -29.64
N ASP A 194 14.00 6.91 -28.55
CA ASP A 194 14.25 5.85 -27.58
C ASP A 194 13.74 4.51 -28.10
N GLU A 195 14.31 3.42 -27.60
CA GLU A 195 14.00 2.05 -28.05
C GLU A 195 12.49 1.75 -27.92
N ARG A 196 11.84 2.29 -26.90
CA ARG A 196 10.40 2.12 -26.67
C ARG A 196 9.56 2.82 -27.73
N MET A 197 9.94 4.06 -28.08
CA MET A 197 9.28 4.80 -29.16
C MET A 197 9.49 4.13 -30.51
N LEU A 198 10.71 3.65 -30.80
CA LEU A 198 10.98 2.90 -31.99
C LEU A 198 10.11 1.65 -32.10
N HIS A 199 10.03 0.85 -31.04
CA HIS A 199 9.14 -0.30 -30.98
C HIS A 199 7.67 0.08 -31.21
N PHE A 200 7.18 1.14 -30.56
CA PHE A 200 5.80 1.58 -30.73
C PHE A 200 5.51 2.00 -32.18
N LEU A 201 6.42 2.75 -32.81
CA LEU A 201 6.27 3.24 -34.18
C LEU A 201 6.39 2.11 -35.22
N THR A 202 7.14 1.03 -34.94
CA THR A 202 7.32 -0.06 -35.86
C THR A 202 6.32 -1.19 -35.71
N THR A 203 5.92 -1.52 -34.48
CA THR A 203 5.10 -2.70 -34.20
C THR A 203 3.70 -2.37 -33.68
N ARG A 204 3.43 -1.11 -33.30
CA ARG A 204 2.23 -0.63 -32.60
C ARG A 204 1.97 -1.30 -31.26
N ASP A 205 2.50 -2.48 -31.07
CA ASP A 205 2.50 -3.24 -29.83
C ASP A 205 3.83 -2.99 -29.12
N GLY A 206 3.88 -1.92 -28.40
CA GLY A 206 5.02 -1.71 -27.54
C GLY A 206 5.03 -2.71 -26.38
N GLY A 207 5.13 -4.01 -26.64
CA GLY A 207 5.03 -5.14 -25.73
C GLY A 207 5.15 -4.80 -24.22
N ASP A 208 4.21 -5.23 -23.40
CA ASP A 208 4.24 -5.02 -21.94
C ASP A 208 5.51 -5.61 -21.29
N ALA A 209 6.20 -6.50 -22.02
CA ALA A 209 7.44 -7.15 -21.58
C ALA A 209 8.62 -6.19 -21.33
N SER A 210 8.62 -4.99 -21.90
CA SER A 210 9.67 -3.97 -21.70
C SER A 210 9.37 -2.99 -20.56
N LEU A 211 8.18 -3.08 -19.94
CA LEU A 211 7.82 -2.20 -18.85
C LEU A 211 8.45 -2.67 -17.53
N PRO A 212 8.90 -1.74 -16.67
CA PRO A 212 9.34 -2.09 -15.33
C PRO A 212 8.24 -2.82 -14.55
N PRO A 213 8.59 -3.77 -13.65
CA PRO A 213 7.61 -4.58 -12.90
C PRO A 213 6.66 -3.78 -11.99
N TRP A 214 6.96 -2.51 -11.73
CA TRP A 214 6.13 -1.59 -10.95
C TRP A 214 5.12 -0.80 -11.78
N LEU A 215 5.08 -1.07 -13.11
CA LEU A 215 4.06 -0.59 -14.03
C LEU A 215 3.18 -1.77 -14.46
N SER A 216 1.88 -1.58 -14.47
CA SER A 216 0.96 -2.61 -14.96
C SER A 216 -0.25 -1.99 -15.63
N TRP A 217 -0.55 -2.46 -16.86
CA TRP A 217 -1.75 -2.09 -17.58
C TRP A 217 -2.95 -2.93 -17.13
N SER A 218 -4.11 -2.29 -17.09
CA SER A 218 -5.41 -2.95 -16.98
C SER A 218 -6.23 -2.51 -18.20
N LEU A 219 -6.54 -3.48 -19.06
CA LEU A 219 -7.26 -3.23 -20.30
C LEU A 219 -8.78 -3.32 -20.08
N PRO A 220 -9.60 -2.55 -20.83
CA PRO A 220 -11.05 -2.52 -20.64
C PRO A 220 -11.78 -3.85 -20.90
N ASP A 221 -11.19 -4.72 -21.75
CA ASP A 221 -11.79 -6.00 -22.13
C ASP A 221 -11.54 -7.14 -21.11
N GLN A 222 -10.85 -6.85 -20.01
CA GLN A 222 -10.64 -7.82 -18.93
C GLN A 222 -11.92 -7.97 -18.10
N GLU A 223 -12.37 -9.20 -17.90
CA GLU A 223 -13.43 -9.49 -16.94
C GLU A 223 -12.98 -9.07 -15.54
N LEU A 224 -13.80 -8.26 -14.88
CA LEU A 224 -13.56 -7.81 -13.53
C LEU A 224 -14.58 -8.42 -12.58
N GLU A 225 -14.12 -8.79 -11.40
CA GLU A 225 -15.02 -9.18 -10.32
C GLU A 225 -16.04 -8.06 -10.06
N PRO A 226 -17.33 -8.38 -9.87
CA PRO A 226 -18.38 -7.37 -9.72
C PRO A 226 -18.16 -6.52 -8.46
N PHE A 227 -18.64 -5.30 -8.47
CA PHE A 227 -18.71 -4.47 -7.29
C PHE A 227 -19.66 -5.07 -6.26
N VAL A 228 -19.21 -5.02 -5.00
CA VAL A 228 -19.99 -5.43 -3.84
C VAL A 228 -20.25 -4.20 -2.97
N GLY A 229 -21.53 -3.91 -2.71
CA GLY A 229 -21.99 -2.84 -1.80
C GLY A 229 -22.64 -1.64 -2.47
N GLU A 230 -23.59 -1.03 -1.76
CA GLU A 230 -24.34 0.15 -2.22
C GLU A 230 -23.44 1.37 -2.37
N SER A 231 -22.49 1.56 -1.47
CA SER A 231 -21.53 2.66 -1.52
C SER A 231 -20.69 2.65 -2.80
N ALA A 232 -20.38 1.46 -3.32
CA ALA A 232 -19.63 1.31 -4.55
C ALA A 232 -20.46 1.65 -5.79
N ILE A 233 -21.74 1.29 -5.81
CA ILE A 233 -22.68 1.60 -6.89
C ILE A 233 -22.90 3.11 -6.98
N HIS A 234 -23.19 3.77 -5.87
CA HIS A 234 -23.33 5.24 -5.82
C HIS A 234 -22.08 6.00 -6.28
N LEU A 235 -20.93 5.50 -5.91
CA LEU A 235 -19.65 6.07 -6.33
C LEU A 235 -19.46 5.95 -7.84
N GLN A 236 -19.87 4.83 -8.42
CA GLN A 236 -19.81 4.59 -9.85
C GLN A 236 -20.78 5.48 -10.62
N GLU A 237 -22.03 5.56 -10.20
CA GLU A 237 -23.06 6.42 -10.83
C GLU A 237 -22.63 7.90 -10.82
N ARG A 238 -22.09 8.37 -9.69
CA ARG A 238 -21.58 9.73 -9.57
C ARG A 238 -20.40 9.99 -10.50
N PHE A 239 -19.51 9.03 -10.66
CA PHE A 239 -18.38 9.12 -11.58
C PHE A 239 -18.86 9.15 -13.04
N GLU A 240 -19.74 8.24 -13.44
CA GLU A 240 -20.29 8.16 -14.81
C GLU A 240 -20.99 9.45 -15.19
N THR A 241 -21.86 9.97 -14.32
CA THR A 241 -22.56 11.26 -14.54
C THR A 241 -21.56 12.40 -14.74
N LEU A 242 -20.51 12.45 -13.93
CA LEU A 242 -19.48 13.51 -14.04
C LEU A 242 -18.66 13.35 -15.32
N TRP A 243 -18.32 12.12 -15.71
CA TRP A 243 -17.58 11.83 -16.93
C TRP A 243 -18.35 12.25 -18.17
N GLU A 244 -19.63 11.90 -18.25
CA GLU A 244 -20.52 12.28 -19.35
C GLU A 244 -20.75 13.79 -19.42
N THR A 245 -20.97 14.44 -18.26
CA THR A 245 -21.20 15.88 -18.18
C THR A 245 -19.96 16.69 -18.57
N ALA A 246 -18.76 16.21 -18.19
CA ALA A 246 -17.49 16.86 -18.50
C ALA A 246 -17.13 16.79 -20.00
N GLY A 247 -17.61 15.78 -20.73
CA GLY A 247 -17.34 15.62 -22.17
C GLY A 247 -15.83 15.68 -22.48
N ALA A 248 -15.40 16.65 -23.30
CA ALA A 248 -13.98 16.83 -23.63
C ALA A 248 -13.10 17.21 -22.42
N ASP A 249 -13.65 17.86 -21.41
CA ASP A 249 -12.93 18.21 -20.19
C ASP A 249 -12.68 16.99 -19.26
N SER A 250 -13.30 15.83 -19.54
CA SER A 250 -13.04 14.57 -18.83
C SER A 250 -11.55 14.17 -18.89
N GLU A 251 -10.83 14.56 -19.95
CA GLU A 251 -9.38 14.39 -20.05
C GLU A 251 -8.60 15.15 -18.96
N ARG A 252 -9.23 16.15 -18.32
CA ARG A 252 -8.64 16.90 -17.20
C ARG A 252 -9.05 16.40 -15.84
N LEU A 253 -9.75 15.26 -15.77
CA LEU A 253 -10.19 14.69 -14.50
C LEU A 253 -9.01 14.22 -13.66
N LEU A 254 -8.99 14.62 -12.40
CA LEU A 254 -8.10 14.12 -11.38
C LEU A 254 -8.93 13.53 -10.24
N LEU A 255 -9.01 12.21 -10.22
CA LEU A 255 -9.75 11.44 -9.23
C LEU A 255 -8.83 11.12 -8.04
N HIS A 256 -9.20 11.56 -6.84
CA HIS A 256 -8.52 11.18 -5.60
C HIS A 256 -9.35 10.18 -4.80
N LEU A 257 -8.87 8.93 -4.73
CA LEU A 257 -9.46 7.87 -3.91
C LEU A 257 -8.64 7.68 -2.64
N HIS A 258 -9.26 7.89 -1.49
CA HIS A 258 -8.60 7.67 -0.21
C HIS A 258 -9.37 6.70 0.68
N GLY A 259 -8.71 6.13 1.69
CA GLY A 259 -9.29 5.16 2.62
C GLY A 259 -8.30 4.08 3.03
N PRO A 260 -8.66 3.17 3.93
CA PRO A 260 -7.77 2.15 4.48
C PRO A 260 -7.11 1.27 3.41
N THR A 261 -5.98 0.66 3.75
CA THR A 261 -5.28 -0.28 2.86
C THR A 261 -6.14 -1.53 2.67
N GLY A 262 -6.21 -2.05 1.43
CA GLY A 262 -6.91 -3.32 1.14
C GLY A 262 -8.41 -3.22 0.88
N VAL A 263 -9.04 -2.01 0.97
CA VAL A 263 -10.48 -1.83 0.72
C VAL A 263 -10.87 -1.88 -0.77
N GLY A 264 -9.93 -2.23 -1.66
CA GLY A 264 -10.24 -2.39 -3.09
C GLY A 264 -10.15 -1.10 -3.91
N LYS A 265 -9.42 -0.06 -3.47
CA LYS A 265 -9.29 1.22 -4.22
C LYS A 265 -8.80 1.03 -5.66
N ARG A 266 -7.77 0.19 -5.88
CA ARG A 266 -7.28 -0.11 -7.25
C ARG A 266 -8.34 -0.82 -8.10
N HIS A 267 -9.07 -1.73 -7.51
CA HIS A 267 -10.19 -2.43 -8.17
C HIS A 267 -11.28 -1.44 -8.58
N ARG A 268 -11.62 -0.48 -7.71
CA ARG A 268 -12.56 0.59 -8.04
C ARG A 268 -12.08 1.47 -9.20
N VAL A 269 -10.81 1.86 -9.22
CA VAL A 269 -10.23 2.60 -10.36
C VAL A 269 -10.38 1.79 -11.66
N LYS A 270 -10.07 0.49 -11.65
CA LYS A 270 -10.28 -0.38 -12.81
C LYS A 270 -11.74 -0.31 -13.30
N HIS A 271 -12.70 -0.56 -12.43
CA HIS A 271 -14.11 -0.56 -12.81
C HIS A 271 -14.57 0.77 -13.37
N LEU A 272 -14.26 1.88 -12.69
CA LEU A 272 -14.67 3.23 -13.11
C LEU A 272 -14.21 3.52 -14.55
N PHE A 273 -12.94 3.25 -14.84
CA PHE A 273 -12.38 3.59 -16.15
C PHE A 273 -12.63 2.54 -17.23
N HIS A 274 -12.81 1.26 -16.88
CA HIS A 274 -13.22 0.24 -17.85
C HIS A 274 -14.63 0.49 -18.38
N ARG A 275 -15.56 0.99 -17.56
CA ARG A 275 -16.91 1.38 -18.01
C ARG A 275 -16.88 2.45 -19.11
N VAL A 276 -15.94 3.39 -19.00
CA VAL A 276 -15.73 4.41 -20.03
C VAL A 276 -14.71 3.98 -21.10
N ARG A 277 -14.40 2.67 -21.17
CA ARG A 277 -13.50 2.03 -22.14
C ARG A 277 -12.09 2.66 -22.19
N ARG A 278 -11.54 3.05 -21.04
CA ARG A 278 -10.20 3.59 -20.92
C ARG A 278 -9.26 2.58 -20.25
N PRO A 279 -8.11 2.25 -20.86
CA PRO A 279 -7.09 1.44 -20.20
C PRO A 279 -6.45 2.23 -19.06
N VAL A 280 -6.05 1.54 -17.98
CA VAL A 280 -5.47 2.18 -16.80
C VAL A 280 -4.04 1.70 -16.61
N LEU A 281 -3.07 2.61 -16.54
CA LEU A 281 -1.70 2.33 -16.14
C LEU A 281 -1.55 2.53 -14.64
N PHE A 282 -1.35 1.43 -13.92
CA PHE A 282 -1.03 1.47 -12.49
C PHE A 282 0.45 1.68 -12.28
N VAL A 283 0.77 2.69 -11.48
CA VAL A 283 2.14 3.11 -11.15
C VAL A 283 2.31 3.04 -9.64
N ASP A 284 3.27 2.25 -9.18
CA ASP A 284 3.65 2.17 -7.78
C ASP A 284 4.48 3.40 -7.41
N ALA A 285 3.86 4.33 -6.68
CA ALA A 285 4.49 5.59 -6.26
C ALA A 285 5.69 5.37 -5.33
N GLU A 286 5.68 4.32 -4.50
CA GLU A 286 6.77 3.98 -3.59
C GLU A 286 8.02 3.51 -4.36
N ARG A 287 7.84 2.82 -5.48
CA ARG A 287 8.95 2.41 -6.35
C ARG A 287 9.40 3.56 -7.25
N LEU A 288 8.46 4.30 -7.82
CA LEU A 288 8.77 5.46 -8.66
C LEU A 288 9.62 6.49 -7.91
N ILE A 289 9.29 6.79 -6.64
CA ILE A 289 10.04 7.78 -5.85
C ILE A 289 11.49 7.36 -5.57
N ARG A 290 11.82 6.08 -5.68
CA ARG A 290 13.19 5.56 -5.46
C ARG A 290 14.05 5.57 -6.72
N GLU A 291 13.47 5.85 -7.90
CA GLU A 291 14.21 5.91 -9.16
C GLU A 291 15.25 7.06 -9.14
N GLU A 292 16.49 6.77 -9.55
CA GLU A 292 17.55 7.79 -9.61
C GLU A 292 17.22 8.88 -10.62
N ALA A 293 16.79 8.49 -11.83
CA ALA A 293 16.36 9.41 -12.88
C ALA A 293 14.85 9.72 -12.79
N PHE A 294 14.37 10.12 -11.61
CA PHE A 294 12.95 10.29 -11.29
C PHE A 294 12.17 11.11 -12.33
N ALA A 295 12.66 12.32 -12.68
CA ALA A 295 11.98 13.22 -13.61
C ALA A 295 11.81 12.56 -14.98
N ARG A 296 12.87 11.92 -15.51
CA ARG A 296 12.85 11.21 -16.79
C ARG A 296 11.88 10.02 -16.75
N ARG A 297 11.89 9.25 -15.67
CA ARG A 297 10.96 8.11 -15.50
C ARG A 297 9.50 8.56 -15.46
N LEU A 298 9.22 9.63 -14.74
CA LEU A 298 7.88 10.21 -14.69
C LEU A 298 7.41 10.62 -16.11
N GLN A 299 8.24 11.29 -16.88
CA GLN A 299 7.93 11.68 -18.26
C GLN A 299 7.70 10.46 -19.15
N GLN A 300 8.50 9.39 -19.03
CA GLN A 300 8.27 8.14 -19.74
C GLN A 300 6.93 7.51 -19.39
N VAL A 301 6.54 7.49 -18.10
CA VAL A 301 5.24 6.99 -17.65
C VAL A 301 4.10 7.80 -18.25
N LEU A 302 4.18 9.13 -18.20
CA LEU A 302 3.15 10.01 -18.78
C LEU A 302 3.03 9.81 -20.29
N ARG A 303 4.15 9.64 -20.99
CA ARG A 303 4.19 9.33 -22.42
C ARG A 303 3.46 8.03 -22.75
N GLU A 304 3.72 6.96 -21.98
CA GLU A 304 3.04 5.66 -22.16
C GLU A 304 1.51 5.80 -22.01
N VAL A 305 1.06 6.57 -21.04
CA VAL A 305 -0.38 6.82 -20.84
C VAL A 305 -0.98 7.57 -22.02
N GLN A 306 -0.29 8.59 -22.54
CA GLN A 306 -0.75 9.37 -23.69
C GLN A 306 -0.81 8.52 -24.97
N LEU A 307 0.21 7.69 -25.23
CA LEU A 307 0.26 6.83 -26.41
C LEU A 307 -0.92 5.87 -26.51
N ARG A 308 -1.42 5.37 -25.38
CA ARG A 308 -2.58 4.47 -25.32
C ARG A 308 -3.89 5.18 -25.03
N ARG A 309 -3.92 6.52 -24.96
CA ARG A 309 -5.08 7.31 -24.50
C ARG A 309 -5.66 6.77 -23.20
N GLY A 310 -4.77 6.34 -22.31
CA GLY A 310 -5.10 5.70 -21.06
C GLY A 310 -5.32 6.67 -19.89
N VAL A 311 -5.41 6.08 -18.70
CA VAL A 311 -5.53 6.77 -17.42
C VAL A 311 -4.28 6.49 -16.60
N LEU A 312 -3.68 7.51 -16.03
CA LEU A 312 -2.61 7.36 -15.05
C LEU A 312 -3.20 7.05 -13.68
N CYS A 313 -2.77 5.97 -13.03
CA CYS A 313 -3.15 5.68 -11.65
C CYS A 313 -1.90 5.60 -10.76
N LEU A 314 -1.65 6.64 -9.96
CA LEU A 314 -0.60 6.65 -8.95
C LEU A 314 -1.14 6.04 -7.66
N HIS A 315 -0.73 4.82 -7.32
CA HIS A 315 -1.13 4.18 -6.06
C HIS A 315 -0.02 4.25 -5.01
N GLN A 316 -0.38 4.08 -3.73
CA GLN A 316 0.53 4.32 -2.58
C GLN A 316 1.08 5.76 -2.54
N PHE A 317 0.24 6.72 -2.91
CA PHE A 317 0.65 8.12 -3.03
C PHE A 317 1.04 8.77 -1.70
N GLU A 318 0.70 8.16 -0.58
CA GLU A 318 1.11 8.62 0.76
C GLU A 318 2.63 8.80 0.92
N VAL A 319 3.45 8.12 0.12
CA VAL A 319 4.90 8.30 0.13
C VAL A 319 5.31 9.73 -0.22
N PHE A 320 4.54 10.41 -1.07
CA PHE A 320 4.76 11.81 -1.43
C PHE A 320 4.22 12.80 -0.39
N LEU A 321 3.53 12.32 0.64
CA LEU A 321 2.93 13.17 1.69
C LEU A 321 3.79 13.29 2.94
N THR A 322 4.96 12.64 2.98
CA THR A 322 5.94 12.74 4.06
C THR A 322 6.64 14.11 4.04
N GLU A 323 7.13 14.55 5.22
CA GLU A 323 7.73 15.88 5.40
C GLU A 323 9.23 15.95 5.01
N GLU A 324 9.79 14.91 4.44
CA GLU A 324 11.18 14.87 4.00
C GLU A 324 11.42 15.83 2.81
N VAL A 325 12.51 16.58 2.86
CA VAL A 325 12.84 17.63 1.87
C VAL A 325 12.93 17.07 0.44
N GLN A 326 13.61 15.93 0.26
CA GLN A 326 13.73 15.30 -1.07
C GLN A 326 12.38 14.84 -1.62
N THR A 327 11.52 14.31 -0.76
CA THR A 327 10.15 13.90 -1.11
C THR A 327 9.30 15.10 -1.51
N ALA A 328 9.45 16.22 -0.81
CA ALA A 328 8.75 17.47 -1.16
C ALA A 328 9.11 17.99 -2.55
N VAL A 329 10.39 17.94 -2.93
CA VAL A 329 10.86 18.32 -4.27
C VAL A 329 10.28 17.39 -5.34
N ARG A 330 10.35 16.07 -5.14
CA ARG A 330 9.78 15.07 -6.07
C ARG A 330 8.26 15.19 -6.19
N LYS A 331 7.57 15.48 -5.09
CA LYS A 331 6.14 15.78 -5.09
C LYS A 331 5.82 16.98 -5.96
N GLN A 332 6.58 18.07 -5.82
CA GLN A 332 6.37 19.27 -6.64
C GLN A 332 6.55 18.95 -8.13
N LEU A 333 7.58 18.19 -8.50
CA LEU A 333 7.77 17.74 -9.89
C LEU A 333 6.58 16.91 -10.40
N VAL A 334 6.02 16.02 -9.59
CA VAL A 334 4.81 15.25 -9.97
C VAL A 334 3.64 16.23 -10.22
N MET A 335 3.45 17.22 -9.35
CA MET A 335 2.35 18.17 -9.50
C MET A 335 2.51 19.03 -10.76
N ASP A 336 3.72 19.53 -11.03
CA ASP A 336 4.04 20.34 -12.21
C ASP A 336 3.81 19.54 -13.51
N GLU A 337 4.24 18.29 -13.54
CA GLU A 337 4.02 17.42 -14.71
C GLU A 337 2.53 17.04 -14.86
N LEU A 338 1.82 16.77 -13.77
CA LEU A 338 0.37 16.52 -13.84
C LEU A 338 -0.43 17.75 -14.26
N GLU A 339 -0.01 18.95 -13.96
CA GLU A 339 -0.66 20.18 -14.43
C GLU A 339 -0.59 20.31 -15.95
N SER A 340 0.55 19.96 -16.54
CA SER A 340 0.78 20.00 -17.99
C SER A 340 0.26 18.76 -18.74
N PHE A 341 -0.04 17.69 -18.02
CA PHE A 341 -0.49 16.43 -18.60
C PHE A 341 -1.98 16.49 -18.99
N SER A 342 -2.32 16.10 -20.22
CA SER A 342 -3.68 16.21 -20.78
C SER A 342 -4.47 14.91 -20.68
N GLY A 343 -4.09 13.96 -19.85
CA GLY A 343 -4.83 12.71 -19.65
C GLY A 343 -5.51 12.62 -18.28
N PRO A 344 -6.58 11.80 -18.13
CA PRO A 344 -7.21 11.58 -16.85
C PRO A 344 -6.26 10.89 -15.89
N THR A 345 -6.35 11.27 -14.62
CA THR A 345 -5.43 10.79 -13.57
C THR A 345 -6.20 10.33 -12.34
N ALA A 346 -5.82 9.20 -11.76
CA ALA A 346 -6.29 8.73 -10.47
C ALA A 346 -5.15 8.72 -9.45
N ILE A 347 -5.37 9.29 -8.29
CA ILE A 347 -4.45 9.24 -7.15
C ILE A 347 -5.10 8.38 -6.06
N VAL A 348 -4.37 7.35 -5.62
CA VAL A 348 -4.84 6.41 -4.59
C VAL A 348 -3.95 6.51 -3.37
N ALA A 349 -4.54 6.92 -2.23
CA ALA A 349 -3.83 7.12 -0.96
C ALA A 349 -4.56 6.46 0.23
N LYS A 350 -3.91 6.40 1.39
CA LYS A 350 -4.52 5.95 2.66
C LYS A 350 -5.35 7.05 3.31
N SER A 351 -4.86 8.27 3.26
CA SER A 351 -5.46 9.43 3.91
C SER A 351 -5.96 10.45 2.88
N GLN A 352 -6.92 11.24 3.30
CA GLN A 352 -7.37 12.40 2.56
C GLN A 352 -6.22 13.37 2.35
N TRP A 353 -6.11 13.89 1.14
CA TRP A 353 -5.13 14.90 0.78
C TRP A 353 -5.73 15.87 -0.23
N LYS A 354 -5.42 17.14 -0.07
CA LYS A 354 -5.76 18.19 -1.04
C LYS A 354 -4.50 18.95 -1.45
N PRO A 355 -4.32 19.22 -2.73
CA PRO A 355 -3.22 20.06 -3.18
C PRO A 355 -3.37 21.47 -2.58
N LYS A 356 -2.27 22.04 -2.09
CA LYS A 356 -2.27 23.39 -1.51
C LYS A 356 -2.59 24.48 -2.55
N ASN A 357 -2.19 24.25 -3.80
CA ASN A 357 -2.44 25.14 -4.94
C ASN A 357 -3.47 24.48 -5.86
N ALA A 358 -4.31 25.29 -6.49
CA ALA A 358 -5.20 24.79 -7.54
C ALA A 358 -4.35 24.14 -8.65
N LEU A 359 -4.70 22.93 -9.06
CA LEU A 359 -4.03 22.21 -10.15
C LEU A 359 -4.51 22.78 -11.51
N GLY A 360 -4.32 24.07 -11.74
CA GLY A 360 -4.67 24.74 -12.98
C GLY A 360 -6.14 24.51 -13.39
N LYS A 361 -6.34 23.95 -14.59
CA LYS A 361 -7.67 23.68 -15.15
C LYS A 361 -8.18 22.24 -14.86
N ARG A 362 -7.58 21.51 -13.93
CA ARG A 362 -7.96 20.15 -13.58
C ARG A 362 -9.29 20.09 -12.82
N ILE A 363 -10.14 19.11 -13.13
CA ILE A 363 -11.37 18.81 -12.40
C ILE A 363 -11.00 17.87 -11.25
N TRP A 364 -11.07 18.37 -10.00
CA TRP A 364 -10.80 17.56 -8.82
C TRP A 364 -12.05 16.83 -8.36
N LEU A 365 -11.97 15.49 -8.34
CA LEU A 365 -13.01 14.63 -7.79
C LEU A 365 -12.43 13.81 -6.64
N GLU A 366 -12.90 14.06 -5.44
CA GLU A 366 -12.51 13.33 -4.23
C GLU A 366 -13.56 12.32 -3.83
N MET A 367 -13.12 11.12 -3.51
CA MET A 367 -13.98 10.01 -3.11
C MET A 367 -13.32 9.20 -1.98
N GLU A 368 -14.05 9.04 -0.88
CA GLU A 368 -13.66 8.14 0.21
C GLU A 368 -14.12 6.71 -0.08
N VAL A 369 -13.23 5.77 0.18
CA VAL A 369 -13.52 4.33 0.11
C VAL A 369 -13.45 3.78 1.54
N PRO A 370 -14.58 3.69 2.25
CA PRO A 370 -14.61 3.21 3.63
C PRO A 370 -14.30 1.71 3.72
N SER A 371 -14.05 1.24 4.93
CA SER A 371 -14.03 -0.20 5.20
C SER A 371 -15.42 -0.79 4.99
N PRO A 372 -15.54 -2.02 4.46
CA PRO A 372 -16.83 -2.64 4.21
C PRO A 372 -17.62 -2.82 5.51
N ASP A 373 -18.90 -2.56 5.46
CA ASP A 373 -19.84 -2.87 6.54
C ASP A 373 -20.07 -4.39 6.68
N GLU A 374 -20.89 -4.84 7.62
CA GLU A 374 -21.13 -6.27 7.86
C GLU A 374 -21.82 -6.95 6.66
N THR A 375 -22.73 -6.25 6.02
CA THR A 375 -23.49 -6.75 4.86
C THR A 375 -22.56 -6.88 3.64
N GLU A 376 -21.75 -5.88 3.40
CA GLU A 376 -20.74 -5.88 2.34
C GLU A 376 -19.67 -6.96 2.59
N ARG A 377 -19.19 -7.13 3.85
CA ARG A 377 -18.26 -8.19 4.19
C ARG A 377 -18.84 -9.57 3.95
N ARG A 378 -20.09 -9.80 4.34
CA ARG A 378 -20.78 -11.08 4.09
C ARG A 378 -20.78 -11.43 2.59
N ARG A 379 -21.15 -10.47 1.74
CA ARG A 379 -21.11 -10.64 0.28
C ARG A 379 -19.70 -10.90 -0.26
N LEU A 380 -18.71 -10.19 0.25
CA LEU A 380 -17.30 -10.42 -0.11
C LEU A 380 -16.82 -11.83 0.25
N TRP A 381 -17.22 -12.34 1.41
CA TRP A 381 -16.94 -13.72 1.82
C TRP A 381 -17.65 -14.73 0.92
N GLU A 382 -18.93 -14.53 0.63
CA GLU A 382 -19.74 -15.40 -0.25
C GLU A 382 -19.17 -15.44 -1.68
N THR A 383 -18.85 -14.28 -2.24
CA THR A 383 -18.29 -14.18 -3.60
C THR A 383 -16.89 -14.78 -3.67
N GLY A 384 -16.01 -14.42 -2.72
CA GLY A 384 -14.62 -14.92 -2.72
C GLY A 384 -14.50 -16.40 -2.41
N SER A 385 -15.50 -17.00 -1.74
CA SER A 385 -15.54 -18.43 -1.43
C SER A 385 -16.12 -19.31 -2.54
N ALA A 386 -16.62 -18.71 -3.61
CA ALA A 386 -17.20 -19.43 -4.74
C ALA A 386 -16.20 -20.42 -5.34
N GLY A 387 -16.61 -21.69 -5.47
CA GLY A 387 -15.77 -22.77 -5.98
C GLY A 387 -14.80 -23.40 -4.96
N MET A 388 -14.82 -22.98 -3.69
CA MET A 388 -14.05 -23.61 -2.62
C MET A 388 -14.90 -24.65 -1.86
N SER A 389 -14.25 -25.72 -1.36
CA SER A 389 -14.92 -26.77 -0.58
C SER A 389 -14.75 -26.54 0.91
N PHE A 390 -15.85 -26.37 1.64
CA PHE A 390 -15.88 -26.14 3.08
C PHE A 390 -16.47 -27.33 3.85
N SER A 391 -16.03 -27.52 5.10
CA SER A 391 -16.69 -28.45 6.01
C SER A 391 -18.09 -27.94 6.39
N GLN A 392 -19.02 -28.88 6.67
CA GLN A 392 -20.43 -28.54 6.98
C GLN A 392 -20.63 -27.66 8.23
N GLU A 393 -19.60 -27.54 9.08
CA GLU A 393 -19.62 -26.75 10.31
C GLU A 393 -19.34 -25.26 10.10
N ILE A 394 -18.99 -24.83 8.88
CA ILE A 394 -18.60 -23.45 8.60
C ILE A 394 -19.80 -22.65 8.15
N ASP A 395 -20.19 -21.69 8.96
CA ASP A 395 -21.07 -20.58 8.57
C ASP A 395 -20.21 -19.35 8.24
N ILE A 396 -20.12 -19.04 6.94
CA ILE A 396 -19.37 -17.88 6.42
C ILE A 396 -19.91 -16.56 7.01
N GLY A 397 -21.23 -16.47 7.29
CA GLY A 397 -21.83 -15.30 7.91
C GLY A 397 -21.28 -14.99 9.29
N VAL A 398 -20.97 -16.03 10.06
CA VAL A 398 -20.33 -15.89 11.39
C VAL A 398 -18.92 -15.28 11.25
N PHE A 399 -18.15 -15.68 10.23
CA PHE A 399 -16.83 -15.10 9.99
C PHE A 399 -16.91 -13.63 9.55
N ALA A 400 -17.89 -13.24 8.74
CA ALA A 400 -18.13 -11.86 8.34
C ALA A 400 -18.45 -10.94 9.53
N GLY A 401 -19.20 -11.44 10.52
CA GLY A 401 -19.49 -10.71 11.77
C GLY A 401 -18.29 -10.66 12.71
N LYS A 402 -17.55 -11.79 12.83
CA LYS A 402 -16.42 -11.93 13.76
C LYS A 402 -15.19 -11.13 13.34
N PHE A 403 -14.82 -11.18 12.05
CA PHE A 403 -13.60 -10.56 11.51
C PHE A 403 -13.96 -9.35 10.67
N LYS A 404 -13.52 -8.16 11.11
CA LYS A 404 -13.72 -6.90 10.38
C LYS A 404 -12.67 -6.72 9.28
N LEU A 405 -12.45 -7.77 8.46
CA LEU A 405 -11.50 -7.77 7.37
C LEU A 405 -12.03 -6.96 6.18
N ASN A 406 -11.11 -6.31 5.46
CA ASN A 406 -11.42 -5.67 4.18
C ASN A 406 -11.35 -6.67 3.02
N ALA A 407 -11.77 -6.25 1.82
CA ALA A 407 -11.84 -7.11 0.63
C ALA A 407 -10.51 -7.83 0.31
N GLY A 408 -9.39 -7.12 0.37
CA GLY A 408 -8.07 -7.71 0.11
C GLY A 408 -7.68 -8.73 1.16
N GLN A 409 -7.96 -8.45 2.43
CA GLN A 409 -7.69 -9.37 3.54
C GLN A 409 -8.58 -10.61 3.48
N ILE A 410 -9.86 -10.48 3.10
CA ILE A 410 -10.78 -11.62 2.93
C ILE A 410 -10.24 -12.54 1.83
N ASN A 411 -9.88 -12.00 0.67
CA ASN A 411 -9.33 -12.80 -0.42
C ASN A 411 -8.02 -13.51 -0.01
N GLN A 412 -7.11 -12.81 0.65
CA GLN A 412 -5.88 -13.43 1.15
C GLN A 412 -6.15 -14.51 2.20
N ALA A 413 -7.12 -14.31 3.09
CA ALA A 413 -7.50 -15.30 4.07
C ALA A 413 -8.10 -16.56 3.41
N LEU A 414 -8.98 -16.40 2.42
CA LEU A 414 -9.55 -17.51 1.66
C LEU A 414 -8.48 -18.28 0.89
N HIS A 415 -7.58 -17.59 0.18
CA HIS A 415 -6.46 -18.25 -0.49
C HIS A 415 -5.58 -19.01 0.48
N ARG A 416 -5.24 -18.43 1.61
CA ARG A 416 -4.39 -19.07 2.61
C ARG A 416 -5.06 -20.28 3.27
N ALA A 417 -6.35 -20.18 3.57
CA ALA A 417 -7.14 -21.30 4.09
C ALA A 417 -7.19 -22.47 3.09
N ASN A 418 -7.34 -22.15 1.80
CA ASN A 418 -7.31 -23.14 0.73
C ASN A 418 -5.93 -23.80 0.58
N GLU A 419 -4.83 -23.03 0.66
CA GLU A 419 -3.47 -23.58 0.68
C GLU A 419 -3.25 -24.53 1.86
N MET A 420 -3.73 -24.17 3.06
CA MET A 420 -3.67 -25.04 4.25
C MET A 420 -4.49 -26.33 4.04
N ALA A 421 -5.68 -26.21 3.44
CA ALA A 421 -6.52 -27.38 3.13
C ALA A 421 -5.88 -28.29 2.09
N MET A 422 -5.17 -27.76 1.11
CA MET A 422 -4.44 -28.55 0.11
C MET A 422 -3.32 -29.43 0.71
N GLN A 423 -2.80 -29.07 1.88
CA GLN A 423 -1.81 -29.85 2.61
C GLN A 423 -2.45 -31.05 3.36
N THR A 424 -3.77 -31.07 3.48
CA THR A 424 -4.52 -32.18 4.07
C THR A 424 -5.03 -33.15 3.01
N LYS A 425 -5.23 -34.41 3.37
CA LYS A 425 -5.72 -35.47 2.44
C LYS A 425 -7.12 -35.17 1.86
N GLU A 426 -7.96 -34.51 2.64
CA GLU A 426 -9.36 -34.26 2.29
C GLU A 426 -9.57 -33.05 1.41
N ARG A 427 -8.60 -32.12 1.33
CA ARG A 427 -8.67 -30.86 0.58
C ARG A 427 -9.92 -30.02 0.90
N ILE A 428 -10.43 -30.14 2.12
CA ILE A 428 -11.61 -29.43 2.61
C ILE A 428 -11.15 -28.33 3.59
N ILE A 429 -11.63 -27.13 3.40
CA ILE A 429 -11.34 -26.00 4.31
C ILE A 429 -12.12 -26.26 5.61
N THR A 430 -11.41 -26.42 6.72
CA THR A 430 -11.98 -26.57 8.05
C THR A 430 -12.10 -25.22 8.76
N LYS A 431 -12.90 -25.15 9.83
CA LYS A 431 -13.04 -23.97 10.67
C LYS A 431 -11.68 -23.49 11.21
N ILE A 432 -10.77 -24.41 11.51
CA ILE A 432 -9.42 -24.10 12.00
C ILE A 432 -8.60 -23.44 10.88
N HIS A 433 -8.62 -23.99 9.66
CA HIS A 433 -7.90 -23.41 8.53
C HIS A 433 -8.34 -21.98 8.25
N LEU A 434 -9.66 -21.75 8.24
CA LEU A 434 -10.21 -20.43 7.97
C LEU A 434 -9.91 -19.44 9.09
N HIS A 435 -10.01 -19.89 10.34
CA HIS A 435 -9.69 -19.08 11.52
C HIS A 435 -8.21 -18.68 11.53
N ASP A 436 -7.31 -19.63 11.33
CA ASP A 436 -5.86 -19.35 11.31
C ASP A 436 -5.47 -18.45 10.13
N ALA A 437 -6.10 -18.63 8.97
CA ALA A 437 -5.88 -17.79 7.81
C ALA A 437 -6.35 -16.34 8.03
N CYS A 438 -7.53 -16.13 8.62
CA CYS A 438 -8.02 -14.80 9.02
C CYS A 438 -7.06 -14.15 10.01
N PHE A 439 -6.57 -14.95 10.95
CA PHE A 439 -5.66 -14.51 11.98
C PHE A 439 -4.31 -14.05 11.42
N LEU A 440 -3.76 -14.75 10.42
CA LEU A 440 -2.53 -14.35 9.76
C LEU A 440 -2.60 -12.97 9.11
N GLN A 441 -3.81 -12.52 8.71
CA GLN A 441 -4.00 -11.17 8.16
C GLN A 441 -3.80 -10.06 9.19
N MET A 442 -3.90 -10.39 10.48
CA MET A 442 -3.75 -9.43 11.58
C MET A 442 -2.36 -9.45 12.20
N ARG A 443 -1.61 -10.54 11.96
CA ARG A 443 -0.39 -10.89 12.71
C ARG A 443 0.77 -9.91 12.56
N HIS A 444 0.98 -9.34 11.39
CA HIS A 444 2.19 -8.57 11.09
C HIS A 444 2.36 -7.27 11.88
N ALA A 445 1.27 -6.70 12.39
CA ALA A 445 1.32 -5.40 13.03
C ALA A 445 1.34 -5.48 14.56
N LEU A 446 0.65 -6.47 15.16
CA LEU A 446 0.57 -6.63 16.63
C LEU A 446 1.83 -7.30 17.23
N GLU A 447 2.54 -8.14 16.47
CA GLU A 447 3.69 -8.92 17.01
C GLU A 447 4.86 -8.08 17.51
N LYS A 448 4.95 -6.81 17.13
CA LYS A 448 6.03 -5.92 17.61
C LYS A 448 5.83 -5.48 19.06
N HIS A 449 4.58 -5.37 19.54
CA HIS A 449 4.23 -4.76 20.82
C HIS A 449 3.32 -5.64 21.69
N ALA A 450 2.88 -6.78 21.19
CA ALA A 450 1.95 -7.67 21.88
C ALA A 450 2.32 -9.13 21.66
N SER A 451 2.20 -9.95 22.71
CA SER A 451 2.36 -11.39 22.65
C SER A 451 0.99 -12.08 22.61
N ARG A 452 0.79 -13.00 21.66
CA ARG A 452 -0.42 -13.80 21.59
C ARG A 452 -0.46 -14.81 22.73
N LEU A 453 -1.52 -14.83 23.51
CA LEU A 453 -1.83 -15.89 24.45
C LEU A 453 -2.86 -16.84 23.84
N ARG A 454 -2.55 -18.13 23.80
CA ARG A 454 -3.52 -19.16 23.40
C ARG A 454 -4.35 -19.53 24.62
N PRO A 455 -5.67 -19.26 24.65
CA PRO A 455 -6.52 -19.59 25.77
C PRO A 455 -6.53 -21.11 26.02
N LYS A 456 -6.15 -21.53 27.23
CA LYS A 456 -6.10 -22.94 27.63
C LYS A 456 -7.13 -23.26 28.71
N TYR A 457 -7.49 -22.24 29.50
CA TYR A 457 -8.34 -22.41 30.67
C TYR A 457 -9.81 -22.21 30.33
N ARG A 458 -10.66 -22.91 31.11
CA ARG A 458 -12.13 -22.84 31.05
C ARG A 458 -12.69 -22.39 32.38
N TRP A 459 -14.02 -22.19 32.46
CA TRP A 459 -14.70 -21.77 33.68
C TRP A 459 -14.48 -22.76 34.85
N GLU A 460 -14.37 -24.05 34.57
CA GLU A 460 -14.14 -25.11 35.57
C GLU A 460 -12.75 -25.00 36.24
N ASP A 461 -11.79 -24.38 35.54
CA ASP A 461 -10.42 -24.20 36.06
C ASP A 461 -10.32 -22.95 36.95
N LEU A 462 -11.33 -22.07 36.92
CA LEU A 462 -11.28 -20.77 37.58
C LEU A 462 -11.97 -20.78 38.95
N ILE A 463 -11.18 -20.84 40.00
CA ILE A 463 -11.65 -20.86 41.38
C ILE A 463 -11.64 -19.42 41.93
N LEU A 464 -12.81 -18.81 41.97
CA LEU A 464 -13.06 -17.46 42.49
C LEU A 464 -14.39 -17.39 43.21
N PRO A 465 -14.63 -16.42 44.12
CA PRO A 465 -15.94 -16.19 44.70
C PRO A 465 -17.00 -15.88 43.62
N GLU A 466 -18.25 -16.31 43.86
CA GLU A 466 -19.34 -16.27 42.88
C GLU A 466 -19.66 -14.85 42.38
N GLU A 467 -19.43 -13.81 43.21
CA GLU A 467 -19.59 -12.43 42.78
C GLU A 467 -18.67 -12.07 41.60
N GLN A 468 -17.38 -12.48 41.65
CA GLN A 468 -16.40 -12.22 40.60
C GLN A 468 -16.70 -13.04 39.33
N LEU A 469 -17.12 -14.29 39.51
CA LEU A 469 -17.56 -15.14 38.39
C LEU A 469 -18.76 -14.54 37.65
N THR A 470 -19.73 -14.01 38.41
CA THR A 470 -20.92 -13.35 37.87
C THR A 470 -20.56 -12.10 37.09
N LEU A 471 -19.65 -11.26 37.60
CA LEU A 471 -19.16 -10.07 36.88
C LEU A 471 -18.49 -10.43 35.55
N LEU A 472 -17.64 -11.48 35.51
CA LEU A 472 -16.98 -11.97 34.32
C LEU A 472 -17.99 -12.51 33.30
N ARG A 473 -18.99 -13.30 33.74
CA ARG A 473 -20.08 -13.80 32.89
C ARG A 473 -20.92 -12.69 32.31
N ASN A 474 -21.24 -11.66 33.10
CA ASN A 474 -21.97 -10.48 32.62
C ASN A 474 -21.20 -9.72 31.55
N ALA A 475 -19.89 -9.59 31.73
CA ALA A 475 -19.03 -8.99 30.68
C ALA A 475 -19.03 -9.82 29.38
N CYS A 476 -18.96 -11.14 29.46
CA CYS A 476 -19.10 -12.03 28.31
C CYS A 476 -20.47 -11.89 27.63
N ASN A 477 -21.56 -11.86 28.41
CA ASN A 477 -22.90 -11.66 27.89
C ASN A 477 -23.07 -10.33 27.15
N GLN A 478 -22.48 -9.23 27.67
CA GLN A 478 -22.49 -7.93 26.98
C GLN A 478 -21.84 -7.98 25.63
N VAL A 479 -20.75 -8.74 25.47
CA VAL A 479 -20.08 -8.93 24.17
C VAL A 479 -20.91 -9.80 23.23
N THR A 480 -21.45 -10.91 23.74
CA THR A 480 -22.20 -11.91 22.96
C THR A 480 -23.49 -11.32 22.39
N TYR A 481 -24.26 -10.62 23.21
CA TYR A 481 -25.57 -10.05 22.83
C TYR A 481 -25.50 -8.62 22.32
N ARG A 482 -24.30 -8.10 22.09
CA ARG A 482 -24.08 -6.73 21.63
C ARG A 482 -24.86 -6.39 20.37
N ASN A 483 -24.84 -7.26 19.34
CA ASN A 483 -25.51 -7.02 18.07
C ASN A 483 -27.03 -6.93 18.23
N VAL A 484 -27.62 -7.75 19.11
CA VAL A 484 -29.03 -7.70 19.40
C VAL A 484 -29.39 -6.36 20.09
N VAL A 485 -28.66 -6.00 21.14
CA VAL A 485 -28.98 -4.81 21.93
C VAL A 485 -28.68 -3.52 21.19
N LEU A 486 -27.47 -3.39 20.60
CA LEU A 486 -27.06 -2.16 19.91
C LEU A 486 -27.63 -2.06 18.51
N GLY A 487 -27.78 -3.18 17.79
CA GLY A 487 -28.30 -3.26 16.44
C GLY A 487 -29.83 -3.35 16.41
N GLU A 488 -30.40 -4.51 16.74
CA GLU A 488 -31.81 -4.79 16.58
C GLU A 488 -32.69 -3.93 17.51
N TRP A 489 -32.32 -3.77 18.79
CA TRP A 489 -33.05 -2.93 19.75
C TRP A 489 -32.76 -1.44 19.58
N GLY A 490 -31.77 -1.07 18.71
CA GLY A 490 -31.51 0.30 18.29
C GLY A 490 -30.76 1.17 19.31
N PHE A 491 -30.23 0.62 20.42
CA PHE A 491 -29.46 1.40 21.40
C PHE A 491 -28.20 2.03 20.77
N GLY A 492 -27.61 1.39 19.76
CA GLY A 492 -26.45 1.89 19.04
C GLY A 492 -26.63 3.26 18.36
N ARG A 493 -27.89 3.64 18.05
CA ARG A 493 -28.23 4.97 17.49
C ARG A 493 -28.18 6.08 18.53
N LYS A 494 -28.34 5.73 19.82
CA LYS A 494 -28.32 6.68 20.95
C LYS A 494 -26.93 6.83 21.59
N LEU A 495 -26.03 5.86 21.36
CA LEU A 495 -24.73 5.84 21.96
C LEU A 495 -23.65 6.27 20.94
N SER A 496 -23.00 7.40 21.20
CA SER A 496 -21.91 7.92 20.37
C SER A 496 -20.57 7.22 20.63
N TYR A 497 -20.36 6.67 21.84
CA TYR A 497 -19.15 5.99 22.32
C TYR A 497 -19.49 4.90 23.34
N GLY A 498 -18.46 4.15 23.82
CA GLY A 498 -18.66 3.12 24.84
C GLY A 498 -19.37 1.86 24.34
N LYS A 499 -19.19 1.53 23.05
CA LYS A 499 -19.76 0.30 22.45
C LYS A 499 -18.93 -0.95 22.74
N GLY A 500 -17.71 -0.83 23.23
CA GLY A 500 -16.84 -1.91 23.67
C GLY A 500 -17.07 -2.33 25.11
N VAL A 501 -16.28 -3.31 25.57
CA VAL A 501 -16.28 -3.77 26.97
C VAL A 501 -14.89 -3.54 27.57
N SER A 502 -14.83 -2.69 28.59
CA SER A 502 -13.59 -2.43 29.34
C SER A 502 -13.68 -3.07 30.74
N MET A 503 -12.63 -3.83 31.10
CA MET A 503 -12.53 -4.51 32.39
C MET A 503 -11.26 -4.09 33.13
N LEU A 504 -11.34 -3.93 34.44
CA LEU A 504 -10.18 -3.75 35.31
C LEU A 504 -10.08 -4.93 36.28
N PHE A 505 -8.98 -5.70 36.15
CA PHE A 505 -8.65 -6.80 37.05
C PHE A 505 -7.66 -6.32 38.12
N ALA A 506 -8.10 -6.22 39.34
CA ALA A 506 -7.32 -5.66 40.43
C ALA A 506 -7.12 -6.67 41.57
N GLY A 507 -5.90 -6.87 42.02
CA GLY A 507 -5.59 -7.78 43.12
C GLY A 507 -4.14 -8.21 43.21
N PRO A 508 -3.73 -8.89 44.26
CA PRO A 508 -2.36 -9.34 44.46
C PRO A 508 -1.83 -10.22 43.28
N PRO A 509 -0.51 -10.33 43.13
CA PRO A 509 0.05 -11.24 42.11
C PRO A 509 -0.30 -12.69 42.40
N GLY A 510 -0.52 -13.48 41.34
CA GLY A 510 -0.85 -14.90 41.45
C GLY A 510 -2.28 -15.25 41.85
N THR A 511 -3.22 -14.29 41.84
CA THR A 511 -4.66 -14.50 42.20
C THR A 511 -5.52 -14.88 40.97
N GLY A 512 -4.96 -15.10 39.80
CA GLY A 512 -5.69 -15.61 38.63
C GLY A 512 -6.11 -14.57 37.58
N LYS A 513 -5.61 -13.32 37.61
CA LYS A 513 -5.97 -12.26 36.65
C LYS A 513 -5.75 -12.66 35.18
N THR A 514 -4.56 -13.14 34.85
CA THR A 514 -4.24 -13.59 33.48
C THR A 514 -5.07 -14.81 33.07
N MET A 515 -5.26 -15.77 33.99
CA MET A 515 -6.11 -16.96 33.78
C MET A 515 -7.56 -16.59 33.47
N SER A 516 -8.12 -15.60 34.20
CA SER A 516 -9.46 -15.09 33.92
C SER A 516 -9.57 -14.42 32.54
N ALA A 517 -8.53 -13.72 32.09
CA ALA A 517 -8.50 -13.16 30.73
C ALA A 517 -8.50 -14.29 29.67
N GLU A 518 -7.79 -15.39 29.92
CA GLU A 518 -7.82 -16.57 29.03
C GLU A 518 -9.20 -17.24 29.02
N VAL A 519 -9.86 -17.38 30.19
CA VAL A 519 -11.22 -17.94 30.28
C VAL A 519 -12.22 -17.08 29.50
N VAL A 520 -12.18 -15.75 29.67
CA VAL A 520 -13.03 -14.82 28.90
C VAL A 520 -12.77 -14.96 27.41
N ALA A 521 -11.51 -15.07 26.99
CA ALA A 521 -11.14 -15.22 25.59
C ALA A 521 -11.63 -16.54 25.01
N ASN A 522 -11.54 -17.61 25.77
CA ASN A 522 -12.03 -18.93 25.37
C ASN A 522 -13.56 -18.95 25.22
N GLU A 523 -14.29 -18.39 26.18
CA GLU A 523 -15.75 -18.28 26.15
C GLU A 523 -16.24 -17.49 24.92
N LEU A 524 -15.62 -16.33 24.66
CA LEU A 524 -15.99 -15.49 23.54
C LEU A 524 -15.46 -16.02 22.19
N GLY A 525 -14.54 -17.00 22.23
CA GLY A 525 -13.83 -17.48 21.05
C GLY A 525 -13.05 -16.38 20.35
N LEU A 526 -12.50 -15.42 21.10
CA LEU A 526 -11.71 -14.30 20.59
C LEU A 526 -10.23 -14.53 20.88
N GLU A 527 -9.38 -13.91 20.06
CA GLU A 527 -7.94 -13.92 20.27
C GLU A 527 -7.56 -13.01 21.43
N LEU A 528 -6.59 -13.45 22.24
CA LEU A 528 -6.07 -12.71 23.39
C LEU A 528 -4.64 -12.26 23.12
N PHE A 529 -4.43 -10.94 23.16
CA PHE A 529 -3.12 -10.32 23.06
C PHE A 529 -2.70 -9.72 24.39
N LYS A 530 -1.61 -10.22 24.93
CA LYS A 530 -0.97 -9.63 26.11
C LYS A 530 -0.03 -8.52 25.67
N ILE A 531 -0.24 -7.34 26.23
CA ILE A 531 0.55 -6.13 26.00
C ILE A 531 1.26 -5.79 27.30
N ASP A 532 2.56 -5.75 27.26
CA ASP A 532 3.40 -5.26 28.33
C ASP A 532 3.55 -3.75 28.17
N LEU A 533 2.88 -2.99 29.01
CA LEU A 533 2.89 -1.53 28.95
C LEU A 533 4.29 -0.93 29.13
N SER A 534 5.18 -1.62 29.86
CA SER A 534 6.56 -1.16 30.04
C SER A 534 7.36 -1.14 28.74
N GLN A 535 6.99 -1.97 27.75
CA GLN A 535 7.61 -2.01 26.42
C GLN A 535 6.95 -1.07 25.39
N VAL A 536 5.74 -0.64 25.66
CA VAL A 536 4.99 0.29 24.80
C VAL A 536 5.37 1.74 25.07
N ILE A 537 5.72 2.04 26.33
CA ILE A 537 6.13 3.36 26.77
C ILE A 537 7.51 3.69 26.19
N SER A 538 7.61 4.81 25.45
CA SER A 538 8.86 5.30 24.88
C SER A 538 9.34 6.56 25.60
N LYS A 539 10.65 6.76 25.63
CA LYS A 539 11.26 8.01 26.11
C LYS A 539 11.06 9.18 25.14
N TYR A 540 10.60 8.91 23.93
CA TYR A 540 10.39 9.93 22.89
C TYR A 540 8.94 10.39 22.87
N ILE A 541 8.74 11.70 22.82
CA ILE A 541 7.42 12.32 22.82
C ILE A 541 6.62 11.88 21.57
N GLY A 542 5.39 11.41 21.79
CA GLY A 542 4.48 10.99 20.74
C GLY A 542 4.69 9.57 20.19
N GLU A 543 5.74 8.85 20.61
CA GLU A 543 5.92 7.44 20.20
C GLU A 543 4.97 6.50 20.95
N THR A 544 4.73 6.73 22.23
CA THR A 544 3.78 5.95 23.03
C THR A 544 2.39 6.02 22.43
N GLU A 545 1.93 7.23 22.06
CA GLU A 545 0.62 7.42 21.43
C GLU A 545 0.56 6.73 20.05
N LYS A 546 1.62 6.78 19.26
CA LYS A 546 1.70 6.07 17.97
C LYS A 546 1.62 4.55 18.16
N ASN A 547 2.36 4.00 19.13
CA ASN A 547 2.35 2.58 19.45
C ASN A 547 0.97 2.11 19.91
N LEU A 548 0.34 2.85 20.85
CA LEU A 548 -1.02 2.58 21.31
C LEU A 548 -2.04 2.67 20.17
N HIS A 549 -1.97 3.75 19.38
CA HIS A 549 -2.84 3.89 18.19
C HIS A 549 -2.74 2.68 17.28
N HIS A 550 -1.52 2.22 17.01
CA HIS A 550 -1.27 1.08 16.14
C HIS A 550 -1.86 -0.22 16.74
N ILE A 551 -1.63 -0.47 18.03
CA ILE A 551 -2.17 -1.64 18.73
C ILE A 551 -3.70 -1.68 18.66
N PHE A 552 -4.38 -0.57 18.99
CA PHE A 552 -5.85 -0.51 18.98
C PHE A 552 -6.42 -0.60 17.56
N SER A 553 -5.77 0.01 16.56
CA SER A 553 -6.24 -0.03 15.17
C SER A 553 -6.16 -1.44 14.59
N GLU A 554 -5.08 -2.17 14.86
CA GLU A 554 -4.91 -3.55 14.40
C GLU A 554 -5.82 -4.54 15.16
N ALA A 555 -5.95 -4.37 16.47
CA ALA A 555 -6.86 -5.19 17.28
C ALA A 555 -8.34 -5.04 16.85
N ARG A 556 -8.73 -3.84 16.37
CA ARG A 556 -10.09 -3.58 15.86
C ARG A 556 -10.44 -4.46 14.66
N ILE A 557 -9.46 -4.77 13.80
CA ILE A 557 -9.66 -5.61 12.61
C ILE A 557 -10.09 -7.02 13.00
N GLY A 558 -9.48 -7.58 14.05
CA GLY A 558 -9.76 -8.94 14.52
C GLY A 558 -10.75 -9.06 15.66
N ASN A 559 -11.30 -7.95 16.12
CA ASN A 559 -12.13 -7.91 17.33
C ASN A 559 -11.46 -8.64 18.53
N ALA A 560 -10.13 -8.47 18.65
CA ALA A 560 -9.30 -9.17 19.62
C ALA A 560 -9.51 -8.64 21.05
N ILE A 561 -9.17 -9.46 22.04
CA ILE A 561 -9.07 -9.02 23.43
C ILE A 561 -7.69 -8.46 23.67
N LEU A 562 -7.61 -7.21 24.10
CA LEU A 562 -6.36 -6.57 24.52
C LEU A 562 -6.21 -6.68 26.03
N PHE A 563 -5.19 -7.43 26.48
CA PHE A 563 -4.86 -7.61 27.87
C PHE A 563 -3.61 -6.82 28.23
N PHE A 564 -3.79 -5.69 28.88
CA PHE A 564 -2.71 -4.82 29.36
C PHE A 564 -2.28 -5.29 30.75
N ASP A 565 -1.13 -5.93 30.82
CA ASP A 565 -0.56 -6.38 32.10
C ASP A 565 0.31 -5.29 32.71
N GLU A 566 0.47 -5.32 34.03
CA GLU A 566 1.27 -4.35 34.79
C GLU A 566 0.85 -2.89 34.54
N ALA A 567 -0.47 -2.64 34.49
CA ALA A 567 -0.99 -1.30 34.26
C ALA A 567 -0.50 -0.26 35.30
N ASP A 568 0.00 -0.72 36.42
CA ASP A 568 0.63 0.10 37.49
C ASP A 568 1.79 0.97 36.91
N ALA A 569 2.45 0.52 35.85
CA ALA A 569 3.56 1.25 35.22
C ALA A 569 3.14 2.62 34.65
N LEU A 570 1.91 2.73 34.14
CA LEU A 570 1.34 3.98 33.63
C LEU A 570 0.62 4.82 34.69
N PHE A 571 0.11 4.17 35.76
CA PHE A 571 -0.73 4.77 36.75
C PHE A 571 -0.01 5.00 38.10
N GLY A 572 1.29 5.39 38.07
CA GLY A 572 2.01 5.81 39.25
C GLY A 572 1.25 6.92 39.99
N LYS A 573 1.40 7.00 41.34
CA LYS A 573 0.77 8.08 42.14
C LYS A 573 1.01 9.40 41.42
N ARG A 574 -0.06 10.17 41.18
CA ARG A 574 0.04 11.57 40.81
C ARG A 574 0.84 12.30 41.89
N SER A 575 2.17 12.32 41.77
CA SER A 575 2.99 13.27 42.50
C SER A 575 2.58 14.66 42.01
N GLU A 576 2.46 15.61 42.92
CA GLU A 576 2.32 17.02 42.53
C GLU A 576 3.35 17.33 41.48
N VAL A 577 2.87 17.85 40.32
CA VAL A 577 3.66 18.13 39.11
C VAL A 577 4.91 18.93 39.48
N LYS A 578 6.04 18.26 39.69
CA LYS A 578 7.33 18.89 40.00
C LYS A 578 8.27 18.93 38.78
N ASP A 579 8.03 18.03 37.78
CA ASP A 579 8.87 17.95 36.59
C ASP A 579 8.05 17.77 35.29
N SER A 580 8.66 18.12 34.14
CA SER A 580 8.08 17.95 32.81
C SER A 580 7.73 16.49 32.51
N HIS A 581 8.43 15.50 33.07
CA HIS A 581 8.15 14.08 32.93
C HIS A 581 6.77 13.67 33.48
N ASP A 582 6.32 14.25 34.60
CA ASP A 582 5.02 13.94 35.20
C ASP A 582 3.83 14.42 34.33
N LYS A 583 4.03 15.50 33.58
CA LYS A 583 3.04 15.99 32.61
C LYS A 583 2.79 15.01 31.46
N TYR A 584 3.84 14.39 30.96
CA TYR A 584 3.74 13.47 29.83
C TYR A 584 3.09 12.13 30.20
N ALA A 585 3.42 11.58 31.37
CA ALA A 585 2.78 10.36 31.89
C ALA A 585 1.24 10.53 32.04
N ASN A 586 0.77 11.71 32.46
CA ASN A 586 -0.66 11.99 32.52
C ASN A 586 -1.34 12.05 31.13
N VAL A 587 -0.64 12.55 30.11
CA VAL A 587 -1.14 12.61 28.71
C VAL A 587 -1.25 11.21 28.13
N GLU A 588 -0.23 10.35 28.33
CA GLU A 588 -0.21 8.97 27.85
C GLU A 588 -1.34 8.13 28.47
N THR A 589 -1.55 8.31 29.79
CA THR A 589 -2.67 7.68 30.52
C THR A 589 -4.03 8.11 29.97
N ALA A 590 -4.22 9.42 29.75
CA ALA A 590 -5.45 9.95 29.19
C ALA A 590 -5.69 9.43 27.76
N TYR A 591 -4.63 9.31 26.97
CA TYR A 591 -4.70 8.77 25.61
C TYR A 591 -5.07 7.28 25.59
N LEU A 592 -4.47 6.45 26.46
CA LEU A 592 -4.85 5.04 26.61
C LEU A 592 -6.34 4.89 26.94
N LEU A 593 -6.83 5.68 27.91
CA LEU A 593 -8.24 5.67 28.28
C LEU A 593 -9.15 6.06 27.13
N GLN A 594 -8.82 7.12 26.43
CA GLN A 594 -9.57 7.54 25.24
C GLN A 594 -9.64 6.41 24.21
N LYS A 595 -8.51 5.74 23.94
CA LYS A 595 -8.47 4.63 22.98
C LYS A 595 -9.25 3.40 23.45
N MET A 596 -9.28 3.13 24.75
CA MET A 596 -10.12 2.07 25.32
C MET A 596 -11.61 2.38 25.17
N GLU A 597 -12.04 3.63 25.37
CA GLU A 597 -13.45 4.05 25.15
C GLU A 597 -13.86 3.97 23.67
N GLU A 598 -12.93 4.31 22.76
CA GLU A 598 -13.13 4.22 21.30
C GLU A 598 -13.06 2.78 20.76
N TYR A 599 -12.46 1.87 21.53
CA TYR A 599 -12.28 0.50 21.12
C TYR A 599 -13.57 -0.30 21.27
N GLU A 600 -14.10 -0.77 20.16
CA GLU A 600 -15.33 -1.55 20.15
C GLU A 600 -15.15 -3.04 20.53
N GLY A 601 -13.95 -3.51 20.75
CA GLY A 601 -13.64 -4.87 21.24
C GLY A 601 -13.65 -4.96 22.76
N VAL A 602 -12.89 -5.92 23.29
CA VAL A 602 -12.71 -6.14 24.72
C VAL A 602 -11.32 -5.69 25.14
N SER A 603 -11.24 -4.81 26.13
CA SER A 603 -9.99 -4.37 26.73
C SER A 603 -9.96 -4.71 28.23
N ILE A 604 -8.87 -5.35 28.67
CA ILE A 604 -8.68 -5.78 30.06
C ILE A 604 -7.40 -5.15 30.58
N LEU A 605 -7.48 -4.40 31.66
CA LEU A 605 -6.34 -3.88 32.40
C LEU A 605 -6.10 -4.73 33.63
N ALA A 606 -4.87 -5.16 33.89
CA ALA A 606 -4.51 -5.87 35.10
C ALA A 606 -3.56 -5.03 35.96
N THR A 607 -3.89 -4.90 37.25
CA THR A 607 -3.11 -4.14 38.22
C THR A 607 -2.96 -4.87 39.53
N ASN A 608 -1.87 -4.62 40.21
CA ASN A 608 -1.67 -5.05 41.59
C ASN A 608 -2.07 -3.96 42.61
N LEU A 609 -2.25 -2.70 42.15
CA LEU A 609 -2.40 -1.51 42.98
C LEU A 609 -3.65 -0.70 42.58
N LEU A 610 -4.84 -1.20 42.95
CA LEU A 610 -6.11 -0.53 42.65
C LEU A 610 -6.17 0.93 43.17
N GLN A 611 -5.50 1.20 44.28
CA GLN A 611 -5.47 2.53 44.91
C GLN A 611 -4.79 3.62 44.08
N ASN A 612 -4.09 3.27 43.03
CA ASN A 612 -3.43 4.23 42.12
C ASN A 612 -4.40 4.79 41.08
N PHE A 613 -5.58 4.21 40.91
CA PHE A 613 -6.56 4.61 39.90
C PHE A 613 -7.53 5.64 40.52
N ASP A 614 -7.66 6.79 39.86
CA ASP A 614 -8.57 7.84 40.28
C ASP A 614 -10.04 7.55 39.95
N GLU A 615 -10.93 8.30 40.53
CA GLU A 615 -12.38 8.16 40.34
C GLU A 615 -12.80 8.45 38.89
N ALA A 616 -12.11 9.37 38.19
CA ALA A 616 -12.39 9.71 36.80
C ALA A 616 -12.05 8.54 35.85
N PHE A 617 -11.02 7.76 36.19
CA PHE A 617 -10.69 6.52 35.50
C PHE A 617 -11.75 5.45 35.73
N MET A 618 -12.13 5.24 37.00
CA MET A 618 -13.09 4.19 37.39
C MET A 618 -14.45 4.35 36.69
N ARG A 619 -14.87 5.59 36.42
CA ARG A 619 -16.14 5.88 35.71
C ARG A 619 -16.15 5.46 34.25
N ARG A 620 -14.96 5.21 33.66
CA ARG A 620 -14.78 4.81 32.25
C ARG A 620 -14.66 3.30 32.03
N ILE A 621 -14.56 2.55 33.13
CA ILE A 621 -14.46 1.09 33.11
C ILE A 621 -15.86 0.48 33.35
N ASN A 622 -16.25 -0.45 32.47
CA ASN A 622 -17.55 -1.10 32.56
C ASN A 622 -17.59 -2.09 33.73
N TYR A 623 -16.51 -2.88 33.91
CA TYR A 623 -16.48 -3.92 34.96
C TYR A 623 -15.18 -3.83 35.76
N VAL A 624 -15.28 -3.72 37.08
CA VAL A 624 -14.16 -3.80 38.01
C VAL A 624 -14.23 -5.12 38.75
N VAL A 625 -13.32 -6.04 38.40
CA VAL A 625 -13.23 -7.36 39.02
C VAL A 625 -12.07 -7.37 40.01
N LYS A 626 -12.43 -7.50 41.30
CA LYS A 626 -11.45 -7.57 42.38
C LYS A 626 -11.07 -9.03 42.61
N PHE A 627 -9.79 -9.34 42.55
CA PHE A 627 -9.22 -10.65 42.81
C PHE A 627 -8.68 -10.68 44.24
N PRO A 628 -9.48 -11.10 45.24
CA PRO A 628 -9.01 -11.14 46.60
C PRO A 628 -7.95 -12.21 46.79
N PHE A 629 -7.19 -12.10 47.88
CA PHE A 629 -6.35 -13.21 48.30
C PHE A 629 -7.26 -14.37 48.69
N PRO A 630 -7.03 -15.62 48.20
CA PRO A 630 -7.97 -16.70 48.37
C PRO A 630 -8.12 -17.08 49.88
N GLU A 631 -9.36 -17.23 50.33
CA GLU A 631 -9.70 -17.73 51.66
C GLU A 631 -9.35 -19.26 51.74
N PRO A 632 -9.27 -19.82 52.98
CA PRO A 632 -8.91 -21.22 53.18
C PRO A 632 -9.71 -22.19 52.30
N PHE A 633 -11.01 -21.99 52.21
CA PHE A 633 -11.90 -22.81 51.38
C PHE A 633 -11.48 -22.81 49.87
N TYR A 634 -11.30 -21.64 49.32
CA TYR A 634 -10.85 -21.52 47.90
C TYR A 634 -9.41 -22.00 47.72
N ARG A 635 -8.53 -21.83 48.73
CA ARG A 635 -7.18 -22.39 48.64
C ARG A 635 -7.17 -23.90 48.59
N GLU A 636 -8.06 -24.56 49.35
CA GLU A 636 -8.18 -26.01 49.32
C GLU A 636 -8.62 -26.51 47.95
N GLU A 637 -9.61 -25.86 47.35
CA GLU A 637 -10.03 -26.19 45.97
C GLU A 637 -8.90 -25.98 44.95
N ILE A 638 -8.14 -24.89 45.09
CA ILE A 638 -6.96 -24.62 44.24
C ILE A 638 -5.91 -25.73 44.41
N TRP A 639 -5.62 -26.11 45.67
CA TRP A 639 -4.68 -27.23 45.91
C TRP A 639 -5.09 -28.50 45.18
N ARG A 640 -6.35 -28.87 45.27
CA ARG A 640 -6.92 -30.08 44.64
C ARG A 640 -6.89 -30.00 43.15
N SER A 641 -7.22 -28.86 42.55
CA SER A 641 -7.30 -28.64 41.09
C SER A 641 -5.92 -28.57 40.43
N MET A 642 -4.85 -28.25 41.17
CA MET A 642 -3.49 -28.12 40.60
C MET A 642 -2.84 -29.46 40.25
N PHE A 643 -3.36 -30.57 40.74
CA PHE A 643 -2.85 -31.91 40.40
C PHE A 643 -3.56 -32.49 39.17
N PRO A 644 -2.86 -32.76 38.06
CA PRO A 644 -3.42 -33.56 36.98
C PRO A 644 -3.88 -34.92 37.44
N ALA A 645 -4.90 -35.47 36.79
CA ALA A 645 -5.51 -36.78 37.19
C ALA A 645 -4.48 -37.93 37.23
N ASP A 646 -3.51 -37.91 36.33
CA ASP A 646 -2.48 -38.93 36.20
C ASP A 646 -1.31 -38.80 37.19
N THR A 647 -1.30 -37.76 38.03
CA THR A 647 -0.21 -37.53 38.97
C THR A 647 -0.26 -38.57 40.10
N PRO A 648 0.81 -39.36 40.33
CA PRO A 648 0.86 -40.30 41.45
C PRO A 648 0.91 -39.54 42.78
N ARG A 649 -0.13 -39.68 43.59
CA ARG A 649 -0.28 -39.01 44.89
C ARG A 649 -0.31 -40.01 46.01
N ALA A 650 0.37 -39.71 47.10
CA ALA A 650 0.28 -40.49 48.33
C ALA A 650 -1.03 -40.17 49.09
N ALA A 651 -1.50 -41.11 49.88
CA ALA A 651 -2.75 -40.91 50.64
C ALA A 651 -2.59 -39.97 51.87
N ASP A 652 -1.36 -39.54 52.18
CA ASP A 652 -1.00 -38.68 53.30
C ASP A 652 -1.20 -37.18 53.07
N ILE A 653 -1.67 -36.77 51.87
CA ILE A 653 -1.82 -35.36 51.54
C ILE A 653 -3.09 -34.77 52.20
N ASP A 654 -2.88 -33.87 53.13
CA ASP A 654 -3.94 -33.11 53.82
C ASP A 654 -4.09 -31.72 53.19
N PHE A 655 -5.07 -31.57 52.29
CA PHE A 655 -5.34 -30.29 51.61
C PHE A 655 -5.93 -29.22 52.53
N GLU A 656 -6.71 -29.61 53.52
CA GLU A 656 -7.30 -28.69 54.52
C GLU A 656 -6.21 -28.06 55.37
N PHE A 657 -5.24 -28.89 55.84
CA PHE A 657 -4.08 -28.40 56.55
C PHE A 657 -3.25 -27.42 55.68
N LEU A 658 -2.91 -27.81 54.42
CA LEU A 658 -2.17 -26.93 53.51
C LEU A 658 -2.92 -25.61 53.26
N ALA A 659 -4.22 -25.65 53.10
CA ALA A 659 -5.06 -24.47 52.85
C ALA A 659 -5.14 -23.56 54.08
N SER A 660 -5.22 -24.11 55.27
CA SER A 660 -5.35 -23.34 56.53
C SER A 660 -4.01 -22.70 56.95
N LYS A 661 -2.89 -23.44 56.83
CA LYS A 661 -1.59 -23.02 57.33
C LYS A 661 -0.74 -22.25 56.32
N LEU A 662 -0.86 -22.60 55.03
CA LEU A 662 -0.05 -21.94 53.99
C LEU A 662 -0.80 -20.75 53.37
N HIS A 663 -0.47 -19.54 53.84
CA HIS A 663 -1.02 -18.31 53.27
C HIS A 663 -0.30 -17.94 51.97
N ILE A 664 -0.60 -18.68 50.86
CA ILE A 664 -0.08 -18.44 49.54
C ILE A 664 -1.18 -18.31 48.50
N ALA A 665 -0.96 -17.47 47.47
CA ALA A 665 -1.88 -17.28 46.37
C ALA A 665 -1.81 -18.47 45.36
N GLY A 666 -2.75 -18.58 44.45
CA GLY A 666 -2.84 -19.67 43.48
C GLY A 666 -1.54 -19.87 42.65
N GLY A 667 -0.86 -18.80 42.25
CA GLY A 667 0.44 -18.88 41.59
C GLY A 667 1.52 -19.54 42.46
N GLY A 668 1.55 -19.23 43.73
CA GLY A 668 2.46 -19.88 44.71
C GLY A 668 2.10 -21.35 44.94
N ILE A 669 0.79 -21.68 45.03
CA ILE A 669 0.31 -23.07 45.16
C ILE A 669 0.80 -23.88 43.95
N LYS A 670 0.63 -23.37 42.73
CA LYS A 670 1.14 -23.98 41.49
C LYS A 670 2.64 -24.28 41.57
N ASN A 671 3.44 -23.30 42.01
CA ASN A 671 4.89 -23.46 42.12
C ASN A 671 5.26 -24.55 43.13
N VAL A 672 4.55 -24.60 44.27
CA VAL A 672 4.78 -25.60 45.29
C VAL A 672 4.43 -27.00 44.79
N VAL A 673 3.27 -27.19 44.16
CA VAL A 673 2.86 -28.49 43.61
C VAL A 673 3.85 -28.94 42.56
N LEU A 674 4.27 -28.07 41.66
CA LEU A 674 5.24 -28.41 40.61
C LEU A 674 6.61 -28.80 41.20
N ALA A 675 7.13 -28.01 42.16
CA ALA A 675 8.40 -28.31 42.83
C ALA A 675 8.34 -29.62 43.61
N ALA A 676 7.25 -29.87 44.35
CA ALA A 676 7.02 -31.12 45.06
C ALA A 676 6.96 -32.33 44.11
N SER A 677 6.35 -32.13 42.94
CA SER A 677 6.29 -33.20 41.94
C SER A 677 7.67 -33.54 41.37
N PHE A 678 8.55 -32.54 41.17
CA PHE A 678 9.93 -32.79 40.74
C PHE A 678 10.74 -33.48 41.86
N LEU A 679 10.56 -33.13 43.13
CA LEU A 679 11.19 -33.80 44.25
C LEU A 679 10.78 -35.29 44.31
N ALA A 680 9.49 -35.55 44.28
CA ALA A 680 8.95 -36.91 44.28
C ALA A 680 9.45 -37.74 43.08
N ALA A 681 9.48 -37.14 41.90
CA ALA A 681 10.00 -37.81 40.69
C ALA A 681 11.48 -38.15 40.80
N SER A 682 12.30 -37.25 41.42
CA SER A 682 13.70 -37.53 41.63
C SER A 682 13.98 -38.64 42.63
N GLU A 683 13.06 -38.87 43.57
CA GLU A 683 13.10 -39.95 44.55
C GLU A 683 12.41 -41.23 44.08
N GLY A 684 11.72 -41.18 42.91
CA GLY A 684 10.94 -42.33 42.37
C GLY A 684 9.70 -42.68 43.21
N THR A 685 9.16 -41.72 43.97
CA THR A 685 8.03 -41.92 44.90
C THR A 685 6.81 -41.11 44.48
N PRO A 686 5.58 -41.47 44.92
CA PRO A 686 4.43 -40.56 44.75
C PRO A 686 4.61 -39.26 45.50
N VAL A 687 3.95 -38.20 45.01
CA VAL A 687 3.94 -36.91 45.72
C VAL A 687 3.30 -37.07 47.08
N SER A 688 4.04 -36.73 48.13
CA SER A 688 3.63 -36.86 49.53
C SER A 688 3.59 -35.49 50.22
N MET A 689 3.01 -35.50 51.42
CA MET A 689 2.97 -34.28 52.27
C MET A 689 4.36 -33.70 52.56
N SER A 690 5.37 -34.55 52.73
CA SER A 690 6.75 -34.15 52.96
C SER A 690 7.34 -33.32 51.80
N HIS A 691 7.09 -33.73 50.58
CA HIS A 691 7.52 -33.03 49.35
C HIS A 691 6.84 -31.65 49.25
N LEU A 692 5.54 -31.59 49.54
CA LEU A 692 4.76 -30.35 49.52
C LEU A 692 5.26 -29.33 50.58
N ILE A 693 5.55 -29.79 51.79
CA ILE A 693 6.09 -28.96 52.86
C ILE A 693 7.50 -28.45 52.52
N ALA A 694 8.35 -29.32 51.98
CA ALA A 694 9.70 -28.97 51.56
C ALA A 694 9.68 -27.87 50.47
N ALA A 695 8.81 -28.07 49.47
CA ALA A 695 8.61 -27.07 48.38
C ALA A 695 7.98 -25.78 48.90
N ALA A 696 7.00 -25.85 49.83
CA ALA A 696 6.36 -24.69 50.43
C ALA A 696 7.33 -23.85 51.24
N LYS A 697 8.26 -24.46 51.98
CA LYS A 697 9.33 -23.75 52.70
C LYS A 697 10.20 -22.94 51.75
N GLN A 698 10.52 -23.47 50.57
CA GLN A 698 11.30 -22.76 49.55
C GLN A 698 10.51 -21.58 48.97
N GLU A 699 9.24 -21.77 48.65
CA GLU A 699 8.39 -20.72 48.07
C GLU A 699 8.13 -19.59 49.01
N LEU A 700 7.84 -19.88 50.30
CA LEU A 700 7.64 -18.87 51.32
C LEU A 700 8.90 -18.07 51.63
N LYS A 701 10.08 -18.71 51.57
CA LYS A 701 11.36 -18.03 51.76
C LYS A 701 11.61 -16.95 50.70
N LYS A 702 11.12 -17.14 49.47
CA LYS A 702 11.20 -16.10 48.40
C LYS A 702 10.41 -14.84 48.77
N THR A 703 9.33 -14.99 49.52
CA THR A 703 8.49 -13.86 49.93
C THR A 703 8.85 -13.29 51.32
N GLY A 704 10.00 -13.71 51.87
CA GLY A 704 10.48 -13.26 53.17
C GLY A 704 9.68 -13.84 54.36
N LYS A 705 8.80 -14.82 54.14
CA LYS A 705 8.03 -15.50 55.19
C LYS A 705 8.74 -16.78 55.59
N LEU A 706 8.88 -17.01 56.89
CA LEU A 706 9.46 -18.23 57.43
C LEU A 706 8.34 -19.10 57.99
N LEU A 707 8.31 -20.37 57.58
CA LEU A 707 7.46 -21.38 58.19
C LEU A 707 8.14 -21.85 59.48
N LEU A 708 7.54 -21.54 60.62
CA LEU A 708 8.05 -21.98 61.91
C LEU A 708 7.67 -23.46 62.16
N LYS A 709 8.41 -24.15 62.99
CA LYS A 709 8.12 -25.55 63.32
C LYS A 709 6.74 -25.69 64.02
N GLU A 710 6.33 -24.65 64.74
CA GLU A 710 5.01 -24.58 65.40
C GLU A 710 3.84 -24.51 64.42
N ASP A 711 4.05 -23.93 63.23
CA ASP A 711 3.02 -23.85 62.18
C ASP A 711 2.78 -25.21 61.46
N LEU A 712 3.78 -26.11 61.54
CA LEU A 712 3.77 -27.39 60.84
C LEU A 712 3.11 -28.51 61.65
N GLY A 713 2.85 -28.32 62.95
CA GLY A 713 2.18 -29.33 63.79
C GLY A 713 2.81 -30.72 63.67
N GLU A 714 1.98 -31.73 63.37
CA GLU A 714 2.42 -33.10 63.21
C GLU A 714 3.40 -33.34 62.06
N TYR A 715 3.47 -32.41 61.09
CA TYR A 715 4.36 -32.48 59.91
C TYR A 715 5.73 -31.79 60.13
N ALA A 716 6.01 -31.31 61.38
CA ALA A 716 7.26 -30.63 61.72
C ALA A 716 8.48 -31.54 61.75
N ILE A 717 8.29 -32.83 61.78
CA ILE A 717 9.33 -33.83 62.11
C ILE A 717 9.69 -34.75 60.92
N ARG A 718 9.09 -34.55 59.77
CA ARG A 718 9.39 -35.33 58.56
C ARG A 718 10.20 -34.56 57.49
#